data_6dbec442ceca54be18e5cbe52b1130d9
#
_entry.id   6dbec442ceca54be18e5cbe52b1130d9
#
_cell.length_a   1.000
_cell.length_b   1.000
_cell.length_c   1.000
_cell.angle_alpha   90.00
_cell.angle_beta   90.00
_cell.angle_gamma   90.00
#
_symmetry.space_group_name_H-M   'P 1'
#
loop_
_entity.id
_entity.type
_entity.pdbx_description
1 polymer ?
#
loop_
_entity_poly.entity_id
_entity_poly.type
_entity_poly.pdbx_seq_one_letter_code
_entity_poly.pdbx_strand_id
1 'polypeptide(L)'
;MSETVTGYIDHVIFRNEDNGYTVMVLKDTKKEEELTCVGSFPTITQGATIEATGVYTHHPVYGKQFQISSFVEKMPEDTYAIERYLGSGAIKGIGAALAARIVRRFGQDTLRIVEEEPERLAEVKGISEKKAREIAAQVTEKADMRKAMIFLQKYGISLNLGAKIYQKYKESVYTVLQENPYRLAEDISGVGFKIADEIAARIGIHADSDYRIRSGMLYTLLQASGEGHTYLPKDQLFTRCARLLGVNESYMEKHLMDMVIDRKLVLKEKNGETIVYPSQYYYLELNTARMLNELNVLCPEDEQLVQKRILMIEKETGTVLDEMQKKAVTEAASHGLFVLTGGPGTGKTTTINAIIRFFEGEGAELRLAAPTGRAAKRMTETTGYEAQTIHRLLELNGMPEEERDGHSAKFERNAQNPLEADVIIIDEMSMVDIHLMHSLLLAVTTGTRLILVGDENQLPSVGPGNVLRDIIRSGRFPVVELTKIFRQASESDIVVNAHKINKGEQVQINNKSRDFFFLKRYDADIIIRVVIALIQEKLPRYVDAKPFEIQVLTPMRKGLLGVERLNQILQRYLNPPEDGKPEKAVGDRLFRTGDKVMQIRNNYQMEWEIRGRYGIVIDKGIGVFNGDTGILTEINEFAETAEVEFEDGRFAIYSFKQLEELELAYAITIHKSQGTEYPAVILPLLSGPQMLLNRNLLYTAVTRARKCVTVVGNEETFAEMIRNEKQQKRYSALDERIIELSDTMENEGEETSRNKNGNENR
;
A
#
# COMPACT_ATOMS: atom_id res chain seq x y z
N MET A 1 36.56 13.81 16.38
CA MET A 1 37.13 14.40 15.15
C MET A 1 37.12 13.33 14.12
N SER A 2 36.74 13.64 12.90
CA SER A 2 36.81 12.64 11.81
C SER A 2 38.26 12.46 11.40
N GLU A 3 38.66 11.20 11.26
CA GLU A 3 40.00 10.82 10.82
C GLU A 3 39.90 10.17 9.43
N THR A 4 41.00 10.21 8.68
CA THR A 4 41.07 9.58 7.34
C THR A 4 42.09 8.46 7.38
N VAL A 5 41.66 7.27 6.97
CA VAL A 5 42.50 6.06 6.91
C VAL A 5 42.53 5.57 5.46
N THR A 6 43.71 5.22 4.97
CA THR A 6 43.90 4.64 3.63
C THR A 6 44.42 3.23 3.75
N GLY A 7 43.71 2.28 3.16
CA GLY A 7 44.10 0.88 3.21
C GLY A 7 43.38 0.03 2.14
N TYR A 8 43.81 -1.23 2.00
CA TYR A 8 43.09 -2.16 1.15
C TYR A 8 42.18 -3.06 1.99
N ILE A 9 41.07 -3.48 1.41
CA ILE A 9 40.09 -4.36 2.05
C ILE A 9 40.67 -5.77 2.01
N ASP A 10 41.09 -6.28 3.17
CA ASP A 10 41.64 -7.62 3.29
C ASP A 10 40.57 -8.69 3.11
N HIS A 11 39.50 -8.61 3.90
CA HIS A 11 38.33 -9.47 3.75
C HIS A 11 37.07 -8.80 4.32
N VAL A 12 35.91 -9.26 3.85
CA VAL A 12 34.57 -8.85 4.36
C VAL A 12 34.15 -9.91 5.35
N ILE A 13 33.89 -9.46 6.61
CA ILE A 13 33.41 -10.34 7.69
C ILE A 13 31.92 -10.57 7.54
N PHE A 14 31.16 -9.48 7.27
CA PHE A 14 29.71 -9.51 7.11
C PHE A 14 29.29 -8.46 6.10
N ARG A 15 28.30 -8.79 5.27
CA ARG A 15 27.63 -7.86 4.36
C ARG A 15 26.16 -8.16 4.31
N ASN A 16 25.37 -7.10 4.48
CA ASN A 16 23.94 -7.13 4.22
C ASN A 16 23.70 -6.58 2.80
N GLU A 17 23.24 -7.43 1.90
CA GLU A 17 23.06 -7.08 0.48
C GLU A 17 21.94 -6.04 0.27
N ASP A 18 20.92 -5.99 1.16
CA ASP A 18 19.77 -5.08 1.00
C ASP A 18 20.12 -3.61 1.28
N ASN A 19 21.00 -3.36 2.25
CA ASN A 19 21.33 -2.01 2.69
C ASN A 19 22.80 -1.64 2.52
N GLY A 20 23.60 -2.58 2.02
CA GLY A 20 25.03 -2.41 1.81
C GLY A 20 25.84 -2.29 3.11
N TYR A 21 25.24 -2.50 4.29
CA TYR A 21 25.98 -2.49 5.55
C TYR A 21 27.04 -3.58 5.57
N THR A 22 28.27 -3.20 5.79
CA THR A 22 29.42 -4.10 5.69
C THR A 22 30.31 -3.93 6.90
N VAL A 23 30.74 -5.06 7.47
CA VAL A 23 31.83 -5.18 8.44
C VAL A 23 33.02 -5.80 7.70
N MET A 24 34.13 -5.12 7.67
CA MET A 24 35.31 -5.55 6.92
C MET A 24 36.57 -5.24 7.68
N VAL A 25 37.63 -5.93 7.32
CA VAL A 25 39.00 -5.64 7.78
C VAL A 25 39.74 -4.85 6.71
N LEU A 26 40.20 -3.67 7.08
CA LEU A 26 41.04 -2.80 6.29
C LEU A 26 42.50 -2.95 6.78
N LYS A 27 43.43 -3.20 5.88
CA LYS A 27 44.89 -3.15 6.18
C LYS A 27 45.43 -1.81 5.75
N ASP A 28 45.98 -1.08 6.70
CA ASP A 28 46.63 0.20 6.44
C ASP A 28 47.90 -0.01 5.58
N THR A 29 47.98 0.68 4.44
CA THR A 29 49.10 0.58 3.51
C THR A 29 50.43 1.09 4.09
N LYS A 30 50.36 1.88 5.19
CA LYS A 30 51.58 2.49 5.80
C LYS A 30 52.03 1.81 7.10
N LYS A 31 51.11 1.18 7.85
CA LYS A 31 51.41 0.68 9.20
C LYS A 31 51.30 -0.83 9.35
N GLU A 32 50.84 -1.56 8.34
CA GLU A 32 50.51 -3.01 8.38
C GLU A 32 49.51 -3.40 9.51
N GLU A 33 48.80 -2.41 10.07
CA GLU A 33 47.81 -2.67 11.12
C GLU A 33 46.47 -3.07 10.47
N GLU A 34 45.81 -4.04 11.10
CA GLU A 34 44.46 -4.44 10.74
C GLU A 34 43.42 -3.60 11.49
N LEU A 35 42.51 -3.01 10.75
CA LEU A 35 41.46 -2.17 11.29
C LEU A 35 40.09 -2.72 10.93
N THR A 36 39.28 -3.07 11.94
CA THR A 36 37.87 -3.42 11.69
C THR A 36 37.10 -2.17 11.36
N CYS A 37 36.53 -2.14 10.17
CA CYS A 37 35.73 -1.03 9.65
C CYS A 37 34.28 -1.41 9.48
N VAL A 38 33.39 -0.48 9.79
CA VAL A 38 31.95 -0.64 9.63
C VAL A 38 31.36 0.54 8.87
N GLY A 39 30.42 0.26 7.96
CA GLY A 39 29.77 1.32 7.16
C GLY A 39 28.82 0.72 6.12
N SER A 40 28.11 1.58 5.39
CA SER A 40 27.25 1.16 4.27
C SER A 40 27.95 1.44 2.94
N PHE A 41 28.11 0.40 2.15
CA PHE A 41 28.82 0.45 0.88
C PHE A 41 27.92 -0.13 -0.24
N PRO A 42 27.65 0.63 -1.31
CA PRO A 42 26.80 0.14 -2.42
C PRO A 42 27.43 -1.04 -3.14
N THR A 43 28.74 -0.94 -3.36
CA THR A 43 29.57 -2.03 -3.88
C THR A 43 30.86 -2.04 -3.12
N ILE A 44 31.32 -3.20 -2.70
CA ILE A 44 32.61 -3.35 -2.06
C ILE A 44 33.27 -4.60 -2.59
N THR A 45 34.56 -4.50 -2.91
CA THR A 45 35.32 -5.61 -3.46
C THR A 45 36.50 -5.86 -2.57
N GLN A 46 36.66 -7.10 -2.14
CA GLN A 46 37.86 -7.53 -1.44
C GLN A 46 39.09 -7.23 -2.30
N GLY A 47 40.15 -6.68 -1.72
CA GLY A 47 41.35 -6.26 -2.42
C GLY A 47 41.32 -4.82 -2.98
N ALA A 48 40.16 -4.14 -2.96
CA ALA A 48 40.06 -2.72 -3.34
C ALA A 48 40.79 -1.83 -2.33
N THR A 49 41.46 -0.79 -2.81
CA THR A 49 42.10 0.22 -1.97
C THR A 49 41.10 1.35 -1.74
N ILE A 50 40.84 1.70 -0.47
CA ILE A 50 39.93 2.80 -0.11
C ILE A 50 40.63 3.83 0.74
N GLU A 51 40.27 5.09 0.56
CA GLU A 51 40.51 6.18 1.48
C GLU A 51 39.19 6.47 2.20
N ALA A 52 39.12 6.12 3.47
CA ALA A 52 37.90 6.19 4.27
C ALA A 52 38.00 7.26 5.33
N THR A 53 36.99 8.12 5.44
CA THR A 53 36.85 9.12 6.49
C THR A 53 35.78 8.68 7.48
N GLY A 54 36.09 8.72 8.77
CA GLY A 54 35.19 8.22 9.78
C GLY A 54 35.60 8.57 11.20
N VAL A 55 35.03 7.89 12.16
CA VAL A 55 35.34 8.05 13.59
C VAL A 55 35.55 6.68 14.24
N TYR A 56 36.46 6.63 15.18
CA TYR A 56 36.63 5.44 16.01
C TYR A 56 35.46 5.31 16.99
N THR A 57 34.83 4.15 17.01
CA THR A 57 33.78 3.77 17.93
C THR A 57 34.17 2.52 18.71
N HIS A 58 33.58 2.31 19.86
CA HIS A 58 33.80 1.10 20.66
C HIS A 58 32.51 0.29 20.73
N HIS A 59 32.51 -0.86 20.07
CA HIS A 59 31.37 -1.77 20.14
C HIS A 59 31.48 -2.64 21.39
N PRO A 60 30.39 -2.83 22.19
CA PRO A 60 30.45 -3.55 23.46
C PRO A 60 30.97 -4.99 23.34
N VAL A 61 30.70 -5.66 22.21
CA VAL A 61 31.06 -7.06 21.98
C VAL A 61 32.33 -7.21 21.10
N TYR A 62 32.46 -6.34 20.06
CA TYR A 62 33.50 -6.47 19.03
C TYR A 62 34.67 -5.51 19.19
N GLY A 63 34.70 -4.72 20.27
CA GLY A 63 35.82 -3.82 20.59
C GLY A 63 35.91 -2.58 19.73
N LYS A 64 37.13 -2.10 19.47
CA LYS A 64 37.40 -0.87 18.72
C LYS A 64 37.14 -1.08 17.23
N GLN A 65 36.25 -0.23 16.66
CA GLN A 65 35.91 -0.23 15.24
C GLN A 65 36.03 1.17 14.66
N PHE A 66 36.26 1.25 13.35
CA PHE A 66 36.27 2.52 12.62
C PHE A 66 34.95 2.63 11.82
N GLN A 67 34.08 3.53 12.26
CA GLN A 67 32.81 3.78 11.60
C GLN A 67 33.03 4.75 10.44
N ILE A 68 32.90 4.25 9.21
CA ILE A 68 33.12 5.01 7.98
C ILE A 68 31.86 5.85 7.68
N SER A 69 32.07 7.15 7.50
CA SER A 69 31.03 8.09 7.08
C SER A 69 31.07 8.37 5.58
N SER A 70 32.27 8.36 5.00
CA SER A 70 32.48 8.52 3.56
C SER A 70 33.77 7.78 3.14
N PHE A 71 33.84 7.36 1.90
CA PHE A 71 35.02 6.72 1.34
C PHE A 71 35.17 7.04 -0.14
N VAL A 72 36.40 6.92 -0.62
CA VAL A 72 36.77 7.01 -2.03
C VAL A 72 37.61 5.76 -2.36
N GLU A 73 37.18 5.01 -3.35
CA GLU A 73 37.95 3.90 -3.85
C GLU A 73 39.10 4.42 -4.73
N LYS A 74 40.34 4.08 -4.39
CA LYS A 74 41.53 4.46 -5.15
C LYS A 74 42.01 3.28 -6.00
N MET A 75 42.56 3.59 -7.17
CA MET A 75 43.22 2.54 -7.97
C MET A 75 44.46 2.08 -7.21
N PRO A 76 44.70 0.77 -7.19
CA PRO A 76 45.92 0.23 -6.61
C PRO A 76 47.13 0.72 -7.37
N GLU A 77 48.11 1.30 -6.67
CA GLU A 77 49.33 1.90 -7.26
C GLU A 77 50.52 0.93 -7.27
N ASP A 78 50.51 -0.07 -6.41
CA ASP A 78 51.58 -1.07 -6.33
C ASP A 78 51.19 -2.42 -6.92
N THR A 79 52.19 -3.21 -7.34
CA THR A 79 51.98 -4.51 -7.99
C THR A 79 51.27 -5.52 -7.12
N TYR A 80 51.46 -5.48 -5.81
CA TYR A 80 50.81 -6.37 -4.87
C TYR A 80 49.32 -6.07 -4.72
N ALA A 81 48.97 -4.79 -4.62
CA ALA A 81 47.60 -4.34 -4.58
C ALA A 81 46.86 -4.60 -5.90
N ILE A 82 47.53 -4.42 -7.05
CA ILE A 82 47.00 -4.77 -8.38
C ILE A 82 46.67 -6.26 -8.48
N GLU A 83 47.61 -7.12 -8.02
CA GLU A 83 47.42 -8.57 -8.03
C GLU A 83 46.21 -8.99 -7.21
N ARG A 84 46.07 -8.45 -6.00
CA ARG A 84 44.93 -8.72 -5.12
C ARG A 84 43.61 -8.22 -5.70
N TYR A 85 43.60 -6.99 -6.24
CA TYR A 85 42.43 -6.44 -6.89
C TYR A 85 41.92 -7.33 -8.03
N LEU A 86 42.83 -7.74 -8.94
CA LEU A 86 42.47 -8.62 -10.06
C LEU A 86 42.03 -10.02 -9.58
N GLY A 87 42.68 -10.54 -8.52
CA GLY A 87 42.45 -11.90 -8.03
C GLY A 87 41.34 -12.06 -7.02
N SER A 88 40.72 -10.96 -6.58
CA SER A 88 39.69 -10.92 -5.52
C SER A 88 38.30 -11.46 -5.93
N GLY A 89 38.11 -11.80 -7.22
CA GLY A 89 36.78 -12.10 -7.80
C GLY A 89 36.04 -10.87 -8.29
N ALA A 90 36.61 -9.68 -8.14
CA ALA A 90 36.08 -8.43 -8.65
C ALA A 90 35.84 -8.46 -10.16
N ILE A 91 36.67 -9.20 -10.89
CA ILE A 91 36.59 -9.39 -12.32
C ILE A 91 36.31 -10.88 -12.58
N LYS A 92 35.14 -11.17 -13.12
CA LYS A 92 34.72 -12.55 -13.40
C LYS A 92 35.71 -13.19 -14.39
N GLY A 93 36.21 -14.36 -14.02
CA GLY A 93 37.16 -15.12 -14.86
C GLY A 93 38.65 -14.88 -14.56
N ILE A 94 39.00 -13.99 -13.59
CA ILE A 94 40.35 -13.86 -13.05
C ILE A 94 40.37 -14.40 -11.62
N GLY A 95 41.01 -15.54 -11.40
CA GLY A 95 41.33 -16.02 -10.04
C GLY A 95 42.73 -15.60 -9.64
N ALA A 96 43.07 -15.75 -8.35
CA ALA A 96 44.35 -15.33 -7.78
C ALA A 96 45.58 -15.81 -8.60
N ALA A 97 45.61 -17.08 -9.05
CA ALA A 97 46.71 -17.62 -9.85
C ALA A 97 46.82 -16.98 -11.25
N LEU A 98 45.73 -16.50 -11.81
CA LEU A 98 45.76 -15.79 -13.10
C LEU A 98 46.18 -14.34 -12.91
N ALA A 99 45.67 -13.68 -11.86
CA ALA A 99 46.08 -12.33 -11.46
C ALA A 99 47.58 -12.23 -11.24
N ALA A 100 48.16 -13.18 -10.47
CA ALA A 100 49.59 -13.24 -10.26
C ALA A 100 50.41 -13.37 -11.57
N ARG A 101 49.91 -14.13 -12.57
CA ARG A 101 50.56 -14.24 -13.88
C ARG A 101 50.46 -12.97 -14.70
N ILE A 102 49.32 -12.29 -14.67
CA ILE A 102 49.11 -11.02 -15.36
C ILE A 102 50.08 -9.96 -14.79
N VAL A 103 50.08 -9.79 -13.47
CA VAL A 103 50.90 -8.77 -12.79
C VAL A 103 52.40 -9.10 -12.94
N ARG A 104 52.81 -10.37 -12.90
CA ARG A 104 54.20 -10.76 -13.18
C ARG A 104 54.65 -10.39 -14.59
N ARG A 105 53.73 -10.45 -15.57
CA ARG A 105 54.03 -10.10 -16.97
C ARG A 105 54.11 -8.60 -17.20
N PHE A 106 53.20 -7.82 -16.61
CA PHE A 106 53.00 -6.41 -16.95
C PHE A 106 53.40 -5.44 -15.83
N GLY A 107 53.60 -5.92 -14.59
CA GLY A 107 54.01 -5.09 -13.45
C GLY A 107 53.01 -3.99 -13.14
N GLN A 108 53.50 -2.78 -12.93
CA GLN A 108 52.69 -1.58 -12.66
C GLN A 108 51.82 -1.15 -13.83
N ASP A 109 52.20 -1.52 -15.07
CA ASP A 109 51.42 -1.20 -16.27
C ASP A 109 50.16 -2.07 -16.44
N THR A 110 49.96 -3.04 -15.57
CA THR A 110 48.88 -4.02 -15.70
C THR A 110 47.52 -3.38 -15.93
N LEU A 111 47.11 -2.40 -15.11
CA LEU A 111 45.81 -1.76 -15.24
C LEU A 111 45.70 -0.92 -16.51
N ARG A 112 46.76 -0.21 -16.89
CA ARG A 112 46.84 0.53 -18.14
C ARG A 112 46.67 -0.40 -19.37
N ILE A 113 47.35 -1.56 -19.35
CA ILE A 113 47.25 -2.56 -20.43
C ILE A 113 45.83 -3.15 -20.49
N VAL A 114 45.20 -3.41 -19.34
CA VAL A 114 43.82 -3.92 -19.33
C VAL A 114 42.84 -2.90 -19.92
N GLU A 115 43.05 -1.61 -19.67
CA GLU A 115 42.17 -0.52 -20.15
C GLU A 115 42.47 -0.13 -21.62
N GLU A 116 43.75 0.07 -21.98
CA GLU A 116 44.15 0.67 -23.24
C GLU A 116 44.62 -0.36 -24.32
N GLU A 117 45.18 -1.50 -23.91
CA GLU A 117 45.77 -2.50 -24.80
C GLU A 117 45.31 -3.93 -24.44
N PRO A 118 43.98 -4.19 -24.33
CA PRO A 118 43.45 -5.44 -23.77
C PRO A 118 43.87 -6.71 -24.53
N GLU A 119 44.17 -6.60 -25.82
CA GLU A 119 44.64 -7.71 -26.64
C GLU A 119 45.97 -8.27 -26.13
N ARG A 120 46.79 -7.46 -25.47
CA ARG A 120 48.06 -7.90 -24.88
C ARG A 120 47.89 -8.86 -23.70
N LEU A 121 46.72 -8.87 -23.08
CA LEU A 121 46.40 -9.86 -22.06
C LEU A 121 46.48 -11.28 -22.58
N ALA A 122 46.28 -11.49 -23.89
CA ALA A 122 46.43 -12.79 -24.54
C ALA A 122 47.89 -13.31 -24.55
N GLU A 123 48.89 -12.43 -24.28
CA GLU A 123 50.29 -12.86 -24.07
C GLU A 123 50.42 -13.73 -22.81
N VAL A 124 49.45 -13.68 -21.87
CA VAL A 124 49.45 -14.43 -20.63
C VAL A 124 48.80 -15.80 -20.85
N LYS A 125 49.54 -16.85 -20.52
CA LYS A 125 49.06 -18.25 -20.67
C LYS A 125 47.76 -18.46 -19.90
N GLY A 126 46.68 -18.80 -20.64
CA GLY A 126 45.33 -19.04 -20.09
C GLY A 126 44.35 -17.90 -20.32
N ILE A 127 44.71 -16.89 -21.10
CA ILE A 127 43.83 -15.83 -21.57
C ILE A 127 43.73 -15.91 -23.09
N SER A 128 42.53 -16.12 -23.62
CA SER A 128 42.24 -15.98 -25.05
C SER A 128 41.90 -14.52 -25.37
N GLU A 129 41.98 -14.11 -26.64
CA GLU A 129 41.58 -12.77 -27.06
C GLU A 129 40.14 -12.43 -26.66
N LYS A 130 39.19 -13.39 -26.73
CA LYS A 130 37.80 -13.22 -26.27
C LYS A 130 37.75 -12.89 -24.77
N LYS A 131 38.49 -13.68 -23.97
CA LYS A 131 38.58 -13.49 -22.52
C LYS A 131 39.25 -12.16 -22.16
N ALA A 132 40.28 -11.77 -22.93
CA ALA A 132 40.94 -10.47 -22.76
C ALA A 132 39.92 -9.29 -22.91
N ARG A 133 39.10 -9.34 -23.96
CA ARG A 133 38.05 -8.33 -24.19
C ARG A 133 36.97 -8.34 -23.09
N GLU A 134 36.56 -9.51 -22.63
CA GLU A 134 35.58 -9.63 -21.51
C GLU A 134 36.14 -9.05 -20.20
N ILE A 135 37.42 -9.23 -19.93
CA ILE A 135 38.12 -8.65 -18.77
C ILE A 135 38.19 -7.14 -18.90
N ALA A 136 38.63 -6.63 -20.05
CA ALA A 136 38.69 -5.20 -20.31
C ALA A 136 37.33 -4.51 -20.15
N ALA A 137 36.26 -5.07 -20.74
CA ALA A 137 34.91 -4.55 -20.62
C ALA A 137 34.45 -4.40 -19.16
N GLN A 138 34.73 -5.39 -18.30
CA GLN A 138 34.42 -5.36 -16.88
C GLN A 138 35.22 -4.28 -16.12
N VAL A 139 36.48 -4.07 -16.44
CA VAL A 139 37.32 -3.04 -15.80
C VAL A 139 36.86 -1.66 -16.22
N THR A 140 36.58 -1.46 -17.51
CA THR A 140 36.04 -0.20 -18.03
C THR A 140 34.67 0.13 -17.40
N GLU A 141 33.74 -0.83 -17.34
CA GLU A 141 32.41 -0.61 -16.72
C GLU A 141 32.56 -0.17 -15.26
N LYS A 142 33.49 -0.76 -14.50
CA LYS A 142 33.74 -0.35 -13.11
C LYS A 142 34.36 1.04 -12.99
N ALA A 143 35.30 1.38 -13.92
CA ALA A 143 35.90 2.69 -13.96
C ALA A 143 34.85 3.79 -14.27
N ASP A 144 33.95 3.52 -15.22
CA ASP A 144 32.88 4.44 -15.61
C ASP A 144 31.83 4.58 -14.53
N MET A 145 31.45 3.48 -13.87
CA MET A 145 30.59 3.53 -12.69
C MET A 145 31.21 4.41 -11.60
N ARG A 146 32.50 4.30 -11.32
CA ARG A 146 33.19 5.13 -10.32
C ARG A 146 33.16 6.61 -10.68
N LYS A 147 33.48 6.96 -11.94
CA LYS A 147 33.39 8.33 -12.45
C LYS A 147 31.98 8.90 -12.30
N ALA A 148 30.95 8.10 -12.66
CA ALA A 148 29.57 8.48 -12.50
C ALA A 148 29.18 8.68 -11.03
N MET A 149 29.63 7.82 -10.12
CA MET A 149 29.38 7.97 -8.68
C MET A 149 29.98 9.24 -8.11
N ILE A 150 31.20 9.60 -8.47
CA ILE A 150 31.86 10.86 -8.07
C ILE A 150 31.08 12.07 -8.60
N PHE A 151 30.62 11.99 -9.87
CA PHE A 151 29.80 13.02 -10.47
C PHE A 151 28.47 13.20 -9.73
N LEU A 152 27.76 12.10 -9.41
CA LEU A 152 26.49 12.09 -8.71
C LEU A 152 26.64 12.65 -7.27
N GLN A 153 27.70 12.28 -6.57
CA GLN A 153 27.99 12.80 -5.22
C GLN A 153 28.16 14.32 -5.20
N LYS A 154 28.74 14.91 -6.25
CA LYS A 154 28.87 16.37 -6.38
C LYS A 154 27.52 17.08 -6.26
N TYR A 155 26.44 16.45 -6.69
CA TYR A 155 25.08 16.98 -6.58
C TYR A 155 24.34 16.45 -5.35
N GLY A 156 25.05 15.83 -4.39
CA GLY A 156 24.49 15.37 -3.12
C GLY A 156 23.62 14.12 -3.23
N ILE A 157 23.80 13.34 -4.30
CA ILE A 157 23.12 12.05 -4.48
C ILE A 157 23.85 11.00 -3.65
N SER A 158 23.13 10.27 -2.82
CA SER A 158 23.71 9.21 -1.99
C SER A 158 24.25 8.07 -2.86
N LEU A 159 25.22 7.32 -2.34
CA LEU A 159 25.85 6.21 -3.06
C LEU A 159 24.83 5.15 -3.51
N ASN A 160 23.88 4.79 -2.64
CA ASN A 160 22.86 3.79 -2.97
C ASN A 160 21.94 4.26 -4.10
N LEU A 161 21.51 5.53 -4.05
CA LEU A 161 20.71 6.12 -5.12
C LEU A 161 21.53 6.27 -6.41
N GLY A 162 22.80 6.67 -6.30
CA GLY A 162 23.72 6.79 -7.42
C GLY A 162 23.92 5.46 -8.16
N ALA A 163 24.03 4.35 -7.41
CA ALA A 163 24.14 3.01 -7.99
C ALA A 163 22.90 2.64 -8.83
N LYS A 164 21.69 2.89 -8.31
CA LYS A 164 20.42 2.68 -9.04
C LYS A 164 20.35 3.53 -10.30
N ILE A 165 20.73 4.81 -10.20
CA ILE A 165 20.77 5.75 -11.33
C ILE A 165 21.74 5.24 -12.41
N TYR A 166 22.94 4.82 -12.02
CA TYR A 166 23.93 4.31 -12.97
C TYR A 166 23.48 2.97 -13.60
N GLN A 167 22.89 2.07 -12.84
CA GLN A 167 22.33 0.82 -13.41
C GLN A 167 21.31 1.11 -14.51
N LYS A 168 20.44 2.09 -14.33
CA LYS A 168 19.39 2.45 -15.29
C LYS A 168 19.92 3.16 -16.52
N TYR A 169 20.79 4.16 -16.34
CA TYR A 169 21.19 5.06 -17.41
C TYR A 169 22.58 4.80 -17.98
N LYS A 170 23.44 4.05 -17.26
CA LYS A 170 24.84 3.81 -17.62
C LYS A 170 25.54 5.14 -17.96
N GLU A 171 26.20 5.24 -19.11
CA GLU A 171 26.92 6.43 -19.56
C GLU A 171 26.01 7.62 -19.82
N SER A 172 24.73 7.41 -20.15
CA SER A 172 23.79 8.49 -20.40
C SER A 172 23.39 9.26 -19.12
N VAL A 173 23.85 8.83 -17.95
CA VAL A 173 23.57 9.52 -16.68
C VAL A 173 23.97 11.00 -16.70
N TYR A 174 25.08 11.34 -17.32
CA TYR A 174 25.57 12.73 -17.41
C TYR A 174 24.59 13.61 -18.20
N THR A 175 24.17 13.14 -19.37
CA THR A 175 23.23 13.82 -20.26
C THR A 175 21.85 13.98 -19.60
N VAL A 176 21.33 12.87 -19.04
CA VAL A 176 20.02 12.88 -18.36
C VAL A 176 19.98 13.89 -17.22
N LEU A 177 21.01 13.94 -16.38
CA LEU A 177 21.05 14.88 -15.26
C LEU A 177 21.20 16.33 -15.70
N GLN A 178 21.99 16.61 -16.76
CA GLN A 178 22.20 17.96 -17.25
C GLN A 178 21.01 18.49 -18.04
N GLU A 179 20.32 17.64 -18.82
CA GLU A 179 19.22 18.07 -19.68
C GLU A 179 17.88 18.01 -18.94
N ASN A 180 17.58 16.89 -18.28
CA ASN A 180 16.30 16.67 -17.61
C ASN A 180 16.41 15.75 -16.39
N PRO A 181 16.82 16.27 -15.23
CA PRO A 181 16.95 15.49 -13.99
C PRO A 181 15.59 14.95 -13.47
N TYR A 182 14.46 15.48 -13.94
CA TYR A 182 13.14 15.01 -13.53
C TYR A 182 12.80 13.62 -14.07
N ARG A 183 13.52 13.15 -15.08
CA ARG A 183 13.43 11.74 -15.53
C ARG A 183 13.78 10.75 -14.43
N LEU A 184 14.59 11.15 -13.45
CA LEU A 184 14.86 10.32 -12.26
C LEU A 184 13.57 9.96 -11.51
N ALA A 185 12.61 10.87 -11.44
CA ALA A 185 11.33 10.65 -10.77
C ALA A 185 10.37 9.75 -11.59
N GLU A 186 10.55 9.70 -12.92
CA GLU A 186 9.77 8.84 -13.81
C GLU A 186 10.37 7.42 -13.88
N ASP A 187 11.69 7.29 -13.89
CA ASP A 187 12.41 6.07 -14.27
C ASP A 187 12.96 5.26 -13.08
N ILE A 188 13.06 5.84 -11.88
CA ILE A 188 13.74 5.22 -10.72
C ILE A 188 12.81 5.12 -9.52
N SER A 189 12.51 3.89 -9.11
CA SER A 189 11.70 3.63 -7.91
C SER A 189 12.37 4.22 -6.66
N GLY A 190 11.56 4.95 -5.87
CA GLY A 190 12.02 5.63 -4.67
C GLY A 190 12.54 7.06 -4.88
N VAL A 191 12.60 7.55 -6.12
CA VAL A 191 12.89 8.96 -6.43
C VAL A 191 11.59 9.68 -6.76
N GLY A 192 11.10 10.49 -5.81
CA GLY A 192 9.95 11.36 -6.07
C GLY A 192 10.36 12.71 -6.64
N PHE A 193 9.36 13.50 -7.12
CA PHE A 193 9.57 14.85 -7.67
C PHE A 193 10.44 15.74 -6.76
N LYS A 194 10.25 15.73 -5.43
CA LYS A 194 11.01 16.57 -4.50
C LYS A 194 12.50 16.27 -4.54
N ILE A 195 12.89 15.01 -4.57
CA ILE A 195 14.31 14.61 -4.69
C ILE A 195 14.88 15.05 -6.03
N ALA A 196 14.14 14.84 -7.11
CA ALA A 196 14.55 15.27 -8.45
C ALA A 196 14.65 16.80 -8.53
N ASP A 197 13.75 17.55 -7.90
CA ASP A 197 13.75 19.02 -7.84
C ASP A 197 14.95 19.57 -7.05
N GLU A 198 15.30 18.94 -5.92
CA GLU A 198 16.52 19.28 -5.16
C GLU A 198 17.80 19.03 -5.98
N ILE A 199 17.86 17.92 -6.70
CA ILE A 199 18.99 17.61 -7.60
C ILE A 199 19.05 18.64 -8.73
N ALA A 200 17.91 18.94 -9.38
CA ALA A 200 17.79 19.92 -10.44
C ALA A 200 18.27 21.33 -9.99
N ALA A 201 17.86 21.75 -8.80
CA ALA A 201 18.31 23.02 -8.23
C ALA A 201 19.83 23.08 -7.99
N ARG A 202 20.44 21.98 -7.55
CA ARG A 202 21.90 21.88 -7.37
C ARG A 202 22.67 21.87 -8.69
N ILE A 203 22.06 21.34 -9.75
CA ILE A 203 22.63 21.34 -11.10
C ILE A 203 22.52 22.74 -11.73
N GLY A 204 21.59 23.59 -11.26
CA GLY A 204 21.35 24.92 -11.77
C GLY A 204 20.23 25.01 -12.79
N ILE A 205 19.30 24.06 -12.78
CA ILE A 205 18.08 24.13 -13.61
C ILE A 205 17.20 25.29 -13.13
N HIS A 206 16.74 26.12 -14.05
CA HIS A 206 15.89 27.27 -13.74
C HIS A 206 14.54 26.86 -13.14
N ALA A 207 14.03 27.70 -12.23
CA ALA A 207 12.77 27.45 -11.51
C ALA A 207 11.53 27.39 -12.43
N ASP A 208 11.59 28.02 -13.59
CA ASP A 208 10.55 28.07 -14.64
C ASP A 208 10.84 27.15 -15.82
N SER A 209 11.77 26.21 -15.65
CA SER A 209 12.10 25.22 -16.69
C SER A 209 10.87 24.39 -17.11
N ASP A 210 10.71 24.20 -18.42
CA ASP A 210 9.62 23.41 -19.01
C ASP A 210 9.54 22.00 -18.40
N TYR A 211 10.66 21.34 -18.18
CA TYR A 211 10.74 20.02 -17.54
C TYR A 211 10.25 20.05 -16.10
N ARG A 212 10.60 21.09 -15.33
CA ARG A 212 10.15 21.25 -13.96
C ARG A 212 8.64 21.42 -13.87
N ILE A 213 8.09 22.27 -14.71
CA ILE A 213 6.64 22.54 -14.74
C ILE A 213 5.87 21.28 -15.13
N ARG A 214 6.27 20.58 -16.19
CA ARG A 214 5.63 19.34 -16.66
C ARG A 214 5.68 18.24 -15.59
N SER A 215 6.85 18.01 -15.00
CA SER A 215 7.02 17.02 -13.93
C SER A 215 6.24 17.40 -12.68
N GLY A 216 6.20 18.70 -12.33
CA GLY A 216 5.42 19.21 -11.20
C GLY A 216 3.90 19.05 -11.40
N MET A 217 3.40 19.24 -12.61
CA MET A 217 1.98 18.99 -12.93
C MET A 217 1.63 17.52 -12.78
N LEU A 218 2.43 16.61 -13.34
CA LEU A 218 2.21 15.16 -13.21
C LEU A 218 2.29 14.73 -11.74
N TYR A 219 3.31 15.20 -11.02
CA TYR A 219 3.44 14.91 -9.59
C TYR A 219 2.25 15.39 -8.77
N THR A 220 1.73 16.60 -9.05
CA THR A 220 0.55 17.14 -8.34
C THR A 220 -0.69 16.26 -8.57
N LEU A 221 -0.89 15.78 -9.79
CA LEU A 221 -1.98 14.84 -10.11
C LEU A 221 -1.79 13.49 -9.42
N LEU A 222 -0.58 12.94 -9.39
CA LEU A 222 -0.27 11.69 -8.69
C LEU A 222 -0.39 11.84 -7.16
N GLN A 223 -0.03 13.01 -6.61
CA GLN A 223 -0.26 13.31 -5.21
C GLN A 223 -1.76 13.37 -4.88
N ALA A 224 -2.56 13.97 -5.78
CA ALA A 224 -4.01 14.02 -5.63
C ALA A 224 -4.63 12.60 -5.68
N SER A 225 -4.02 11.67 -6.40
CA SER A 225 -4.46 10.26 -6.39
C SER A 225 -4.27 9.59 -5.03
N GLY A 226 -3.23 9.96 -4.29
CA GLY A 226 -3.06 9.56 -2.88
C GLY A 226 -4.13 10.16 -1.95
N GLU A 227 -4.82 11.23 -2.38
CA GLU A 227 -5.98 11.82 -1.69
C GLU A 227 -7.32 11.17 -2.15
N GLY A 228 -7.26 10.21 -3.05
CA GLY A 228 -8.42 9.46 -3.58
C GLY A 228 -8.98 9.99 -4.91
N HIS A 229 -8.35 10.99 -5.54
CA HIS A 229 -8.78 11.54 -6.83
C HIS A 229 -8.23 10.71 -8.00
N THR A 230 -8.99 10.58 -9.08
CA THR A 230 -8.48 10.06 -10.37
C THR A 230 -8.13 11.18 -11.34
N TYR A 231 -8.73 12.35 -11.18
CA TYR A 231 -8.45 13.58 -11.93
C TYR A 231 -8.50 14.80 -11.01
N LEU A 232 -8.08 15.95 -11.52
CA LEU A 232 -8.38 17.26 -10.93
C LEU A 232 -9.04 18.18 -11.94
N PRO A 233 -9.95 19.10 -11.50
CA PRO A 233 -10.33 20.25 -12.30
C PRO A 233 -9.08 21.08 -12.65
N LYS A 234 -9.02 21.62 -13.86
CA LYS A 234 -7.87 22.39 -14.39
C LYS A 234 -7.43 23.50 -13.43
N ASP A 235 -8.37 24.29 -12.94
CA ASP A 235 -8.07 25.41 -12.05
C ASP A 235 -7.45 24.95 -10.72
N GLN A 236 -7.94 23.83 -10.17
CA GLN A 236 -7.37 23.26 -8.96
C GLN A 236 -5.96 22.68 -9.19
N LEU A 237 -5.74 22.04 -10.34
CA LEU A 237 -4.42 21.58 -10.73
C LEU A 237 -3.45 22.75 -10.80
N PHE A 238 -3.81 23.83 -11.48
CA PHE A 238 -2.96 25.00 -11.64
C PHE A 238 -2.65 25.68 -10.31
N THR A 239 -3.65 25.91 -9.48
CA THR A 239 -3.47 26.48 -8.14
C THR A 239 -2.56 25.64 -7.26
N ARG A 240 -2.72 24.31 -7.27
CA ARG A 240 -1.86 23.38 -6.50
C ARG A 240 -0.42 23.40 -7.05
N CYS A 241 -0.26 23.37 -8.37
CA CYS A 241 1.05 23.45 -9.02
C CYS A 241 1.75 24.78 -8.75
N ALA A 242 1.06 25.91 -8.88
CA ALA A 242 1.61 27.23 -8.58
C ALA A 242 2.16 27.31 -7.16
N ARG A 243 1.44 26.73 -6.20
CA ARG A 243 1.88 26.64 -4.80
C ARG A 243 3.08 25.72 -4.62
N LEU A 244 3.11 24.56 -5.30
CA LEU A 244 4.21 23.59 -5.23
C LEU A 244 5.50 24.16 -5.83
N LEU A 245 5.39 24.76 -7.02
CA LEU A 245 6.52 25.18 -7.83
C LEU A 245 6.97 26.60 -7.55
N GLY A 246 6.13 27.43 -6.89
CA GLY A 246 6.40 28.84 -6.64
C GLY A 246 6.38 29.70 -7.93
N VAL A 247 5.62 29.31 -8.96
CA VAL A 247 5.51 29.99 -10.25
C VAL A 247 4.07 30.43 -10.54
N ASN A 248 3.89 31.32 -11.51
CA ASN A 248 2.55 31.77 -11.92
C ASN A 248 1.79 30.64 -12.65
N GLU A 249 0.47 30.58 -12.50
CA GLU A 249 -0.42 29.63 -13.17
C GLU A 249 -0.33 29.66 -14.69
N SER A 250 -0.03 30.83 -15.29
CA SER A 250 0.12 30.99 -16.74
C SER A 250 1.21 30.10 -17.37
N TYR A 251 2.20 29.68 -16.58
CA TYR A 251 3.24 28.76 -17.06
C TYR A 251 2.69 27.35 -17.33
N MET A 252 1.66 26.92 -16.58
CA MET A 252 1.07 25.58 -16.78
C MET A 252 0.25 25.49 -18.05
N GLU A 253 -0.46 26.57 -18.45
CA GLU A 253 -1.32 26.60 -19.62
C GLU A 253 -0.55 26.21 -20.89
N LYS A 254 0.64 26.75 -21.06
CA LYS A 254 1.51 26.48 -22.23
C LYS A 254 1.83 24.99 -22.35
N HIS A 255 2.08 24.33 -21.20
CA HIS A 255 2.57 22.93 -21.19
C HIS A 255 1.45 21.89 -21.17
N LEU A 256 0.22 22.30 -20.82
CA LEU A 256 -0.91 21.39 -20.68
C LEU A 256 -1.18 20.63 -21.99
N MET A 257 -1.28 21.35 -23.11
CA MET A 257 -1.55 20.76 -24.42
C MET A 257 -0.38 19.90 -24.93
N ASP A 258 0.86 20.32 -24.70
CA ASP A 258 2.03 19.53 -25.04
C ASP A 258 2.01 18.17 -24.31
N MET A 259 1.66 18.16 -23.01
CA MET A 259 1.58 16.92 -22.22
C MET A 259 0.43 16.02 -22.67
N VAL A 260 -0.63 16.60 -23.25
CA VAL A 260 -1.72 15.82 -23.87
C VAL A 260 -1.24 15.19 -25.18
N ILE A 261 -0.52 15.94 -26.02
CA ILE A 261 0.10 15.43 -27.26
C ILE A 261 1.08 14.29 -26.93
N ASP A 262 1.88 14.46 -25.88
CA ASP A 262 2.82 13.44 -25.38
C ASP A 262 2.12 12.25 -24.69
N ARG A 263 0.80 12.23 -24.64
CA ARG A 263 -0.04 11.19 -24.01
C ARG A 263 0.24 10.98 -22.51
N LYS A 264 0.79 11.97 -21.85
CA LYS A 264 0.99 11.94 -20.38
C LYS A 264 -0.27 12.36 -19.63
N LEU A 265 -1.09 13.21 -20.23
CA LEU A 265 -2.35 13.70 -19.68
C LEU A 265 -3.50 13.46 -20.64
N VAL A 266 -4.72 13.40 -20.10
CA VAL A 266 -5.98 13.39 -20.86
C VAL A 266 -6.87 14.51 -20.35
N LEU A 267 -7.43 15.30 -21.28
CA LEU A 267 -8.41 16.34 -20.99
C LEU A 267 -9.82 15.84 -21.35
N LYS A 268 -10.77 16.17 -20.49
CA LYS A 268 -12.19 15.94 -20.69
C LYS A 268 -12.99 17.14 -20.18
N GLU A 269 -14.18 17.29 -20.68
CA GLU A 269 -15.15 18.26 -20.16
C GLU A 269 -16.15 17.54 -19.25
N LYS A 270 -16.40 18.09 -18.06
CA LYS A 270 -17.39 17.59 -17.10
C LYS A 270 -18.19 18.76 -16.53
N ASN A 271 -19.49 18.80 -16.78
CA ASN A 271 -20.37 19.88 -16.30
C ASN A 271 -19.89 21.30 -16.64
N GLY A 272 -19.25 21.48 -17.81
CA GLY A 272 -18.71 22.76 -18.26
C GLY A 272 -17.34 23.13 -17.64
N GLU A 273 -16.72 22.22 -16.89
CA GLU A 273 -15.36 22.39 -16.35
C GLU A 273 -14.39 21.45 -17.08
N THR A 274 -13.23 21.96 -17.46
CA THR A 274 -12.14 21.10 -17.97
C THR A 274 -11.51 20.32 -16.84
N ILE A 275 -11.46 19.02 -16.99
CA ILE A 275 -10.81 18.09 -16.04
C ILE A 275 -9.58 17.46 -16.63
N VAL A 276 -8.55 17.24 -15.80
CA VAL A 276 -7.24 16.80 -16.21
C VAL A 276 -6.90 15.50 -15.50
N TYR A 277 -6.67 14.44 -16.28
CA TYR A 277 -6.22 13.14 -15.78
C TYR A 277 -4.74 12.89 -16.05
N PRO A 278 -4.02 12.22 -15.18
CA PRO A 278 -2.89 11.39 -15.61
C PRO A 278 -3.42 10.29 -16.53
N SER A 279 -2.80 10.06 -17.67
CA SER A 279 -3.31 9.11 -18.68
C SER A 279 -3.58 7.73 -18.11
N GLN A 280 -2.74 7.26 -17.20
CA GLN A 280 -2.91 5.97 -16.53
C GLN A 280 -4.28 5.83 -15.83
N TYR A 281 -4.77 6.87 -15.13
CA TYR A 281 -6.06 6.82 -14.43
C TYR A 281 -7.24 6.93 -15.37
N TYR A 282 -7.11 7.72 -16.44
CA TYR A 282 -8.14 7.77 -17.48
C TYR A 282 -8.37 6.41 -18.13
N TYR A 283 -7.29 5.74 -18.57
CA TYR A 283 -7.41 4.42 -19.17
C TYR A 283 -7.80 3.35 -18.17
N LEU A 284 -7.44 3.51 -16.91
CA LEU A 284 -7.84 2.60 -15.84
C LEU A 284 -9.37 2.67 -15.62
N GLU A 285 -9.96 3.87 -15.52
CA GLU A 285 -11.41 4.03 -15.43
C GLU A 285 -12.12 3.53 -16.71
N LEU A 286 -11.58 3.87 -17.88
CA LEU A 286 -12.16 3.46 -19.16
C LEU A 286 -12.20 1.92 -19.32
N ASN A 287 -11.10 1.25 -19.03
CA ASN A 287 -11.02 -0.21 -19.11
C ASN A 287 -11.89 -0.88 -18.04
N THR A 288 -11.94 -0.34 -16.83
CA THR A 288 -12.83 -0.82 -15.77
C THR A 288 -14.30 -0.70 -16.20
N ALA A 289 -14.70 0.45 -16.74
CA ALA A 289 -16.06 0.67 -17.23
C ALA A 289 -16.43 -0.30 -18.36
N ARG A 290 -15.49 -0.55 -19.30
CA ARG A 290 -15.71 -1.51 -20.39
C ARG A 290 -15.96 -2.92 -19.84
N MET A 291 -15.10 -3.41 -18.96
CA MET A 291 -15.24 -4.75 -18.37
C MET A 291 -16.52 -4.90 -17.54
N LEU A 292 -16.94 -3.84 -16.81
CA LEU A 292 -18.21 -3.82 -16.09
C LEU A 292 -19.40 -3.96 -17.05
N ASN A 293 -19.41 -3.22 -18.17
CA ASN A 293 -20.45 -3.32 -19.19
C ASN A 293 -20.46 -4.68 -19.89
N GLU A 294 -19.30 -5.28 -20.15
CA GLU A 294 -19.17 -6.62 -20.73
C GLU A 294 -19.73 -7.73 -19.80
N LEU A 295 -19.65 -7.53 -18.48
CA LEU A 295 -20.24 -8.44 -17.49
C LEU A 295 -21.75 -8.22 -17.29
N ASN A 296 -22.31 -7.10 -17.73
CA ASN A 296 -23.73 -6.79 -17.57
C ASN A 296 -24.60 -7.56 -18.56
N VAL A 297 -24.57 -8.85 -18.46
CA VAL A 297 -25.32 -9.77 -19.31
C VAL A 297 -26.59 -10.23 -18.59
N LEU A 298 -27.71 -10.26 -19.31
CA LEU A 298 -28.92 -10.89 -18.82
C LEU A 298 -28.77 -12.42 -18.85
N CYS A 299 -29.05 -13.04 -17.74
CA CYS A 299 -29.11 -14.48 -17.55
C CYS A 299 -30.58 -14.86 -17.31
N PRO A 300 -31.37 -15.15 -18.37
CA PRO A 300 -32.79 -15.37 -18.20
C PRO A 300 -33.04 -16.62 -17.37
N GLU A 301 -33.70 -16.42 -16.22
CA GLU A 301 -34.14 -17.47 -15.31
C GLU A 301 -35.66 -17.54 -15.30
N ASP A 302 -36.21 -18.74 -15.09
CA ASP A 302 -37.65 -18.92 -14.88
C ASP A 302 -38.07 -18.32 -13.52
N GLU A 303 -38.78 -17.22 -13.55
CA GLU A 303 -39.22 -16.48 -12.34
C GLU A 303 -39.99 -17.41 -11.37
N GLN A 304 -40.81 -18.34 -11.86
CA GLN A 304 -41.52 -19.30 -11.00
C GLN A 304 -40.54 -20.27 -10.31
N LEU A 305 -39.49 -20.68 -11.01
CA LEU A 305 -38.47 -21.57 -10.44
C LEU A 305 -37.66 -20.83 -9.38
N VAL A 306 -37.28 -19.56 -9.63
CA VAL A 306 -36.56 -18.70 -8.67
C VAL A 306 -37.41 -18.52 -7.40
N GLN A 307 -38.70 -18.20 -7.53
CA GLN A 307 -39.61 -18.03 -6.39
C GLN A 307 -39.78 -19.33 -5.59
N LYS A 308 -39.88 -20.46 -6.28
CA LYS A 308 -39.97 -21.76 -5.62
C LYS A 308 -38.71 -22.07 -4.81
N ARG A 309 -37.54 -21.78 -5.34
CA ARG A 309 -36.26 -21.97 -4.63
C ARG A 309 -36.13 -21.04 -3.42
N ILE A 310 -36.51 -19.77 -3.55
CA ILE A 310 -36.56 -18.83 -2.42
C ILE A 310 -37.44 -19.39 -1.29
N LEU A 311 -38.64 -19.94 -1.60
CA LEU A 311 -39.50 -20.57 -0.62
C LEU A 311 -38.89 -21.80 0.03
N MET A 312 -38.06 -22.57 -0.69
CA MET A 312 -37.31 -23.70 -0.12
C MET A 312 -36.25 -23.23 0.84
N ILE A 313 -35.48 -22.19 0.46
CA ILE A 313 -34.43 -21.57 1.32
C ILE A 313 -35.07 -21.04 2.61
N GLU A 314 -36.21 -20.34 2.54
CA GLU A 314 -36.94 -19.84 3.72
C GLU A 314 -37.34 -21.00 4.66
N LYS A 315 -37.78 -22.15 4.11
CA LYS A 315 -38.15 -23.33 4.91
C LYS A 315 -36.95 -24.01 5.56
N GLU A 316 -35.83 -24.12 4.84
CA GLU A 316 -34.61 -24.77 5.33
C GLU A 316 -33.94 -23.94 6.40
N THR A 317 -33.91 -22.64 6.22
CA THR A 317 -33.24 -21.70 7.16
C THR A 317 -34.13 -21.25 8.32
N GLY A 318 -35.45 -21.43 8.19
CA GLY A 318 -36.43 -20.90 9.14
C GLY A 318 -36.53 -19.37 9.12
N THR A 319 -35.91 -18.72 8.13
CA THR A 319 -35.84 -17.27 8.00
C THR A 319 -36.74 -16.79 6.86
N VAL A 320 -37.69 -15.92 7.15
CA VAL A 320 -38.54 -15.30 6.13
C VAL A 320 -37.85 -14.07 5.57
N LEU A 321 -37.61 -14.06 4.27
CA LEU A 321 -37.02 -12.94 3.54
C LEU A 321 -38.09 -11.86 3.26
N ASP A 322 -37.70 -10.60 3.33
CA ASP A 322 -38.60 -9.52 2.90
C ASP A 322 -38.54 -9.34 1.37
N GLU A 323 -39.44 -8.52 0.84
CA GLU A 323 -39.59 -8.30 -0.60
C GLU A 323 -38.29 -7.79 -1.26
N MET A 324 -37.52 -6.91 -0.58
CA MET A 324 -36.27 -6.41 -1.14
C MET A 324 -35.17 -7.49 -1.09
N GLN A 325 -35.15 -8.33 -0.07
CA GLN A 325 -34.22 -9.46 0.00
C GLN A 325 -34.55 -10.53 -1.06
N LYS A 326 -35.82 -10.84 -1.29
CA LYS A 326 -36.27 -11.72 -2.39
C LYS A 326 -35.89 -11.15 -3.74
N LYS A 327 -36.15 -9.84 -3.94
CA LYS A 327 -35.70 -9.13 -5.15
C LYS A 327 -34.19 -9.25 -5.36
N ALA A 328 -33.40 -9.08 -4.31
CA ALA A 328 -31.94 -9.21 -4.40
C ALA A 328 -31.48 -10.62 -4.87
N VAL A 329 -32.15 -11.68 -4.39
CA VAL A 329 -31.86 -13.06 -4.86
C VAL A 329 -32.22 -13.20 -6.34
N THR A 330 -33.37 -12.66 -6.74
CA THR A 330 -33.84 -12.71 -8.14
C THR A 330 -32.89 -11.94 -9.07
N GLU A 331 -32.51 -10.71 -8.69
CA GLU A 331 -31.57 -9.90 -9.50
C GLU A 331 -30.19 -10.56 -9.60
N ALA A 332 -29.70 -11.16 -8.51
CA ALA A 332 -28.43 -11.90 -8.50
C ALA A 332 -28.45 -13.11 -9.43
N ALA A 333 -29.61 -13.80 -9.52
CA ALA A 333 -29.79 -14.95 -10.42
C ALA A 333 -29.87 -14.51 -11.90
N SER A 334 -30.51 -13.37 -12.18
CA SER A 334 -30.86 -12.95 -13.54
C SER A 334 -29.81 -12.08 -14.23
N HIS A 335 -28.76 -11.66 -13.53
CA HIS A 335 -27.76 -10.73 -14.09
C HIS A 335 -26.34 -11.20 -13.85
N GLY A 336 -25.46 -10.94 -14.81
CA GLY A 336 -24.03 -11.20 -14.69
C GLY A 336 -23.30 -10.25 -13.72
N LEU A 337 -23.82 -9.03 -13.54
CA LEU A 337 -23.34 -8.06 -12.54
C LEU A 337 -24.51 -7.55 -11.71
N PHE A 338 -24.39 -7.63 -10.39
CA PHE A 338 -25.43 -7.20 -9.46
C PHE A 338 -24.82 -6.47 -8.25
N VAL A 339 -25.47 -5.41 -7.79
CA VAL A 339 -25.05 -4.62 -6.62
C VAL A 339 -26.07 -4.71 -5.49
N LEU A 340 -25.62 -5.14 -4.31
CA LEU A 340 -26.40 -5.13 -3.07
C LEU A 340 -25.85 -4.06 -2.12
N THR A 341 -26.64 -3.06 -1.79
CA THR A 341 -26.25 -2.02 -0.84
C THR A 341 -27.21 -1.91 0.33
N GLY A 342 -26.76 -1.30 1.42
CA GLY A 342 -27.61 -1.07 2.60
C GLY A 342 -26.79 -0.78 3.86
N GLY A 343 -27.41 -0.12 4.82
CA GLY A 343 -26.80 0.23 6.11
C GLY A 343 -26.69 -0.94 7.10
N PRO A 344 -26.25 -0.70 8.33
CA PRO A 344 -26.21 -1.70 9.39
C PRO A 344 -27.62 -2.17 9.77
N GLY A 345 -27.76 -3.45 10.07
CA GLY A 345 -29.03 -4.05 10.51
C GLY A 345 -30.11 -4.21 9.43
N THR A 346 -29.79 -3.96 8.15
CA THR A 346 -30.72 -4.11 7.03
C THR A 346 -30.76 -5.53 6.46
N GLY A 347 -30.00 -6.46 7.00
CA GLY A 347 -30.04 -7.86 6.60
C GLY A 347 -29.16 -8.23 5.40
N LYS A 348 -28.11 -7.45 5.07
CA LYS A 348 -27.16 -7.80 4.00
C LYS A 348 -26.62 -9.23 4.14
N THR A 349 -26.13 -9.60 5.31
CA THR A 349 -25.60 -10.95 5.57
C THR A 349 -26.63 -12.05 5.35
N THR A 350 -27.88 -11.83 5.77
CA THR A 350 -29.00 -12.76 5.53
C THR A 350 -29.25 -12.91 4.04
N THR A 351 -29.23 -11.81 3.30
CA THR A 351 -29.41 -11.81 1.85
C THR A 351 -28.26 -12.52 1.12
N ILE A 352 -26.99 -12.27 1.53
CA ILE A 352 -25.82 -12.99 1.01
C ILE A 352 -25.98 -14.49 1.23
N ASN A 353 -26.38 -14.92 2.43
CA ASN A 353 -26.60 -16.32 2.72
C ASN A 353 -27.71 -16.95 1.86
N ALA A 354 -28.77 -16.20 1.59
CA ALA A 354 -29.84 -16.65 0.70
C ALA A 354 -29.34 -16.79 -0.75
N ILE A 355 -28.54 -15.85 -1.23
CA ILE A 355 -27.90 -15.90 -2.56
C ILE A 355 -26.93 -17.09 -2.67
N ILE A 356 -26.09 -17.31 -1.66
CA ILE A 356 -25.17 -18.47 -1.63
C ILE A 356 -25.95 -19.77 -1.74
N ARG A 357 -26.99 -19.97 -0.90
CA ARG A 357 -27.80 -21.18 -0.92
C ARG A 357 -28.57 -21.38 -2.23
N PHE A 358 -28.96 -20.26 -2.86
CA PHE A 358 -29.61 -20.31 -4.18
C PHE A 358 -28.66 -20.95 -5.22
N PHE A 359 -27.45 -20.43 -5.33
CA PHE A 359 -26.47 -20.92 -6.31
C PHE A 359 -25.87 -22.29 -5.93
N GLU A 360 -25.70 -22.57 -4.63
CA GLU A 360 -25.32 -23.91 -4.16
C GLU A 360 -26.35 -24.97 -4.59
N GLY A 361 -27.65 -24.65 -4.49
CA GLY A 361 -28.73 -25.51 -4.97
C GLY A 361 -28.73 -25.74 -6.49
N GLU A 362 -28.00 -24.90 -7.26
CA GLU A 362 -27.75 -25.08 -8.69
C GLU A 362 -26.47 -25.87 -8.99
N GLY A 363 -25.66 -26.16 -7.97
CA GLY A 363 -24.36 -26.78 -8.12
C GLY A 363 -23.27 -25.85 -8.64
N ALA A 364 -23.46 -24.54 -8.51
CA ALA A 364 -22.51 -23.51 -8.95
C ALA A 364 -21.26 -23.46 -8.06
N GLU A 365 -20.10 -23.21 -8.64
CA GLU A 365 -18.85 -22.97 -7.92
C GLU A 365 -18.79 -21.50 -7.44
N LEU A 366 -18.82 -21.33 -6.10
CA LEU A 366 -18.82 -20.01 -5.48
C LEU A 366 -17.42 -19.64 -4.96
N ARG A 367 -17.06 -18.36 -5.15
CA ARG A 367 -15.91 -17.74 -4.49
C ARG A 367 -16.35 -16.50 -3.73
N LEU A 368 -15.95 -16.43 -2.46
CA LEU A 368 -16.26 -15.32 -1.58
C LEU A 368 -14.99 -14.54 -1.25
N ALA A 369 -15.05 -13.23 -1.36
CA ALA A 369 -13.89 -12.39 -1.00
C ALA A 369 -14.28 -11.04 -0.40
N ALA A 370 -13.30 -10.42 0.27
CA ALA A 370 -13.40 -9.08 0.83
C ALA A 370 -12.05 -8.33 0.71
N PRO A 371 -12.02 -7.00 0.81
CA PRO A 371 -10.77 -6.25 0.66
C PRO A 371 -9.76 -6.49 1.78
N THR A 372 -10.19 -6.88 2.98
CA THR A 372 -9.34 -7.07 4.16
C THR A 372 -9.49 -8.46 4.75
N GLY A 373 -8.44 -8.97 5.42
CA GLY A 373 -8.45 -10.28 6.07
C GLY A 373 -9.54 -10.41 7.14
N ARG A 374 -9.80 -9.32 7.88
CA ARG A 374 -10.87 -9.29 8.89
C ARG A 374 -12.26 -9.37 8.30
N ALA A 375 -12.51 -8.63 7.22
CA ALA A 375 -13.79 -8.69 6.52
C ALA A 375 -14.01 -10.10 5.92
N ALA A 376 -12.98 -10.71 5.34
CA ALA A 376 -13.03 -12.08 4.84
C ALA A 376 -13.32 -13.09 5.96
N LYS A 377 -12.60 -13.00 7.08
CA LYS A 377 -12.86 -13.86 8.26
C LYS A 377 -14.30 -13.74 8.75
N ARG A 378 -14.78 -12.49 8.89
CA ARG A 378 -16.17 -12.22 9.29
C ARG A 378 -17.17 -12.84 8.29
N MET A 379 -16.91 -12.71 7.00
CA MET A 379 -17.73 -13.30 5.95
C MET A 379 -17.78 -14.83 6.10
N THR A 380 -16.63 -15.48 6.36
CA THR A 380 -16.57 -16.92 6.67
C THR A 380 -17.40 -17.28 7.90
N GLU A 381 -17.23 -16.57 9.00
CA GLU A 381 -17.94 -16.83 10.27
C GLU A 381 -19.47 -16.69 10.11
N THR A 382 -19.93 -15.75 9.29
CA THR A 382 -21.36 -15.43 9.14
C THR A 382 -22.05 -16.23 8.06
N THR A 383 -21.32 -16.67 7.04
CA THR A 383 -21.87 -17.47 5.93
C THR A 383 -21.63 -18.97 6.09
N GLY A 384 -20.60 -19.37 6.83
CA GLY A 384 -20.12 -20.74 6.90
C GLY A 384 -19.30 -21.19 5.69
N TYR A 385 -19.11 -20.32 4.68
CA TYR A 385 -18.30 -20.55 3.49
C TYR A 385 -16.94 -19.87 3.62
N GLU A 386 -15.91 -20.53 3.12
CA GLU A 386 -14.56 -19.94 3.13
C GLU A 386 -14.52 -18.68 2.27
N ALA A 387 -14.19 -17.56 2.89
CA ALA A 387 -13.93 -16.29 2.23
C ALA A 387 -12.47 -15.90 2.41
N GLN A 388 -11.89 -15.26 1.41
CA GLN A 388 -10.50 -14.82 1.42
C GLN A 388 -10.38 -13.35 1.04
N THR A 389 -9.17 -12.78 1.14
CA THR A 389 -8.97 -11.41 0.64
C THR A 389 -8.97 -11.40 -0.88
N ILE A 390 -9.41 -10.28 -1.49
CA ILE A 390 -9.34 -10.13 -2.97
C ILE A 390 -7.91 -10.36 -3.46
N HIS A 391 -6.89 -9.89 -2.72
CA HIS A 391 -5.48 -10.11 -3.06
C HIS A 391 -5.11 -11.60 -3.07
N ARG A 392 -5.62 -12.39 -2.12
CA ARG A 392 -5.39 -13.84 -2.07
C ARG A 392 -6.19 -14.57 -3.16
N LEU A 393 -7.42 -14.14 -3.43
CA LEU A 393 -8.24 -14.66 -4.53
C LEU A 393 -7.53 -14.49 -5.88
N LEU A 394 -6.85 -13.36 -6.07
CA LEU A 394 -6.10 -13.05 -7.29
C LEU A 394 -4.69 -13.65 -7.31
N GLU A 395 -4.30 -14.41 -6.28
CA GLU A 395 -2.99 -15.07 -6.19
C GLU A 395 -1.83 -14.10 -6.44
N LEU A 396 -1.61 -13.22 -5.45
CA LEU A 396 -0.57 -12.21 -5.56
C LEU A 396 0.82 -12.84 -5.60
N ASN A 397 1.57 -12.59 -6.68
CA ASN A 397 2.95 -13.06 -6.81
C ASN A 397 3.90 -12.25 -5.92
N GLY A 398 4.67 -12.95 -5.08
CA GLY A 398 5.69 -12.38 -4.20
C GLY A 398 6.99 -11.98 -4.93
N MET A 399 6.90 -11.30 -6.11
CA MET A 399 8.10 -10.82 -6.80
C MET A 399 8.82 -9.73 -6.01
N PRO A 400 10.18 -9.73 -5.97
CA PRO A 400 10.98 -8.67 -5.36
C PRO A 400 10.62 -7.29 -5.90
N GLU A 401 10.69 -6.26 -5.05
CA GLU A 401 10.41 -4.86 -5.44
C GLU A 401 11.24 -4.38 -6.64
N GLU A 402 12.42 -4.99 -6.85
CA GLU A 402 13.36 -4.64 -7.92
C GLU A 402 12.88 -5.02 -9.33
N GLU A 403 11.92 -5.95 -9.45
CA GLU A 403 11.35 -6.38 -10.74
C GLU A 403 9.99 -5.75 -11.05
N ARG A 404 9.51 -4.82 -10.20
CA ARG A 404 8.23 -4.15 -10.40
C ARG A 404 8.39 -2.95 -11.33
N ASP A 405 8.04 -3.13 -12.58
CA ASP A 405 7.80 -2.02 -13.50
C ASP A 405 6.48 -1.32 -13.11
N GLY A 406 6.60 -0.24 -12.31
CA GLY A 406 5.47 0.60 -11.96
C GLY A 406 4.56 0.04 -10.85
N HIS A 407 3.66 0.85 -10.34
CA HIS A 407 2.83 0.67 -9.14
C HIS A 407 1.77 -0.45 -9.16
N SER A 408 1.80 -1.42 -10.08
CA SER A 408 0.82 -2.50 -10.13
C SER A 408 1.37 -3.80 -9.57
N ALA A 409 0.71 -4.33 -8.55
CA ALA A 409 0.91 -5.70 -8.09
C ALA A 409 0.65 -6.66 -9.26
N LYS A 410 1.56 -7.58 -9.52
CA LYS A 410 1.31 -8.64 -10.51
C LYS A 410 0.54 -9.77 -9.84
N PHE A 411 -0.69 -9.94 -10.27
CA PHE A 411 -1.55 -11.06 -9.88
C PHE A 411 -1.39 -12.22 -10.87
N GLU A 412 -1.36 -13.45 -10.37
CA GLU A 412 -1.37 -14.65 -11.23
C GLU A 412 -2.70 -14.82 -11.94
N ARG A 413 -3.81 -14.49 -11.24
CA ARG A 413 -5.14 -14.48 -11.82
C ARG A 413 -5.35 -13.18 -12.59
N ASN A 414 -5.58 -13.31 -13.87
CA ASN A 414 -5.71 -12.20 -14.84
C ASN A 414 -6.42 -12.71 -16.12
N ALA A 415 -6.46 -11.91 -17.18
CA ALA A 415 -7.12 -12.26 -18.44
C ALA A 415 -6.58 -13.53 -19.13
N GLN A 416 -5.32 -13.91 -18.91
CA GLN A 416 -4.70 -15.11 -19.42
C GLN A 416 -4.89 -16.33 -18.49
N ASN A 417 -5.14 -16.09 -17.21
CA ASN A 417 -5.37 -17.11 -16.20
C ASN A 417 -6.54 -16.68 -15.29
N PRO A 418 -7.79 -16.73 -15.79
CA PRO A 418 -8.94 -16.22 -15.06
C PRO A 418 -9.31 -17.09 -13.85
N LEU A 419 -10.17 -16.56 -13.01
CA LEU A 419 -10.75 -17.28 -11.89
C LEU A 419 -11.72 -18.35 -12.42
N GLU A 420 -11.60 -19.54 -11.89
CA GLU A 420 -12.54 -20.64 -12.13
C GLU A 420 -13.66 -20.54 -11.07
N ALA A 421 -14.76 -19.89 -11.44
CA ALA A 421 -15.93 -19.72 -10.59
C ALA A 421 -17.16 -19.35 -11.42
N ASP A 422 -18.32 -19.88 -11.05
CA ASP A 422 -19.61 -19.50 -11.63
C ASP A 422 -20.14 -18.23 -10.98
N VAL A 423 -19.87 -18.04 -9.68
CA VAL A 423 -20.34 -16.92 -8.89
C VAL A 423 -19.23 -16.38 -8.00
N ILE A 424 -19.02 -15.08 -8.06
CA ILE A 424 -18.06 -14.37 -7.19
C ILE A 424 -18.83 -13.33 -6.38
N ILE A 425 -18.71 -13.39 -5.06
CA ILE A 425 -19.34 -12.44 -4.13
C ILE A 425 -18.24 -11.64 -3.43
N ILE A 426 -18.27 -10.31 -3.60
CA ILE A 426 -17.33 -9.39 -2.96
C ILE A 426 -18.07 -8.55 -1.94
N ASP A 427 -17.72 -8.67 -0.66
CA ASP A 427 -18.26 -7.83 0.41
C ASP A 427 -17.34 -6.65 0.74
N GLU A 428 -17.85 -5.67 1.48
CA GLU A 428 -17.16 -4.41 1.87
C GLU A 428 -16.61 -3.63 0.65
N MET A 429 -17.38 -3.55 -0.42
CA MET A 429 -17.00 -2.88 -1.68
C MET A 429 -16.69 -1.39 -1.52
N SER A 430 -17.15 -0.73 -0.46
CA SER A 430 -16.78 0.66 -0.14
C SER A 430 -15.27 0.87 0.01
N MET A 431 -14.52 -0.19 0.35
CA MET A 431 -13.08 -0.15 0.54
C MET A 431 -12.26 -0.47 -0.73
N VAL A 432 -12.93 -0.90 -1.82
CA VAL A 432 -12.26 -1.28 -3.08
C VAL A 432 -11.99 -0.03 -3.91
N ASP A 433 -10.72 0.21 -4.23
CA ASP A 433 -10.29 1.29 -5.12
C ASP A 433 -10.31 0.86 -6.59
N ILE A 434 -10.01 1.82 -7.49
CA ILE A 434 -10.06 1.56 -8.94
C ILE A 434 -9.01 0.55 -9.41
N HIS A 435 -7.83 0.49 -8.76
CA HIS A 435 -6.77 -0.46 -9.12
C HIS A 435 -7.17 -1.89 -8.76
N LEU A 436 -7.69 -2.08 -7.55
CA LEU A 436 -8.10 -3.41 -7.09
C LEU A 436 -9.33 -3.90 -7.86
N MET A 437 -10.28 -3.00 -8.16
CA MET A 437 -11.44 -3.33 -9.00
C MET A 437 -11.02 -3.72 -10.42
N HIS A 438 -10.14 -2.96 -11.04
CA HIS A 438 -9.60 -3.28 -12.36
C HIS A 438 -8.92 -4.65 -12.37
N SER A 439 -8.08 -4.93 -11.38
CA SER A 439 -7.37 -6.22 -11.27
C SER A 439 -8.34 -7.38 -11.06
N LEU A 440 -9.39 -7.20 -10.27
CA LEU A 440 -10.44 -8.20 -10.09
C LEU A 440 -11.15 -8.49 -11.41
N LEU A 441 -11.57 -7.46 -12.12
CA LEU A 441 -12.30 -7.60 -13.39
C LEU A 441 -11.46 -8.26 -14.48
N LEU A 442 -10.14 -8.05 -14.50
CA LEU A 442 -9.25 -8.77 -15.42
C LEU A 442 -9.26 -10.29 -15.21
N ALA A 443 -9.56 -10.74 -14.00
CA ALA A 443 -9.59 -12.16 -13.66
C ALA A 443 -10.99 -12.78 -13.75
N VAL A 444 -12.03 -12.00 -14.00
CA VAL A 444 -13.42 -12.45 -14.11
C VAL A 444 -13.79 -12.60 -15.59
N THR A 445 -14.33 -13.75 -15.96
CA THR A 445 -14.77 -14.03 -17.34
C THR A 445 -16.24 -13.70 -17.55
N THR A 446 -16.61 -13.37 -18.78
CA THR A 446 -18.02 -13.22 -19.17
C THR A 446 -18.74 -14.53 -18.96
N GLY A 447 -19.89 -14.51 -18.27
CA GLY A 447 -20.64 -15.69 -17.84
C GLY A 447 -20.53 -15.99 -16.34
N THR A 448 -19.47 -15.53 -15.68
CA THR A 448 -19.39 -15.50 -14.21
C THR A 448 -20.32 -14.44 -13.65
N ARG A 449 -21.10 -14.76 -12.63
CA ARG A 449 -21.94 -13.78 -11.92
C ARG A 449 -21.10 -13.06 -10.86
N LEU A 450 -20.96 -11.77 -11.00
CA LEU A 450 -20.23 -10.92 -10.05
C LEU A 450 -21.22 -10.14 -9.16
N ILE A 451 -21.23 -10.43 -7.87
CA ILE A 451 -22.11 -9.82 -6.89
C ILE A 451 -21.30 -8.91 -5.98
N LEU A 452 -21.56 -7.62 -6.05
CA LEU A 452 -20.87 -6.59 -5.30
C LEU A 452 -21.72 -6.14 -4.11
N VAL A 453 -21.20 -6.33 -2.90
CA VAL A 453 -21.93 -5.99 -1.67
C VAL A 453 -21.19 -4.89 -0.90
N GLY A 454 -21.93 -3.89 -0.41
CA GLY A 454 -21.31 -2.82 0.37
C GLY A 454 -22.30 -1.84 0.97
N ASP A 455 -21.78 -0.79 1.58
CA ASP A 455 -22.53 0.32 2.14
C ASP A 455 -21.97 1.62 1.55
N GLU A 456 -22.72 2.26 0.65
CA GLU A 456 -22.29 3.48 -0.04
C GLU A 456 -22.11 4.70 0.89
N ASN A 457 -22.71 4.62 2.09
CA ASN A 457 -22.67 5.69 3.09
C ASN A 457 -21.46 5.61 4.01
N GLN A 458 -20.71 4.51 3.99
CA GLN A 458 -19.43 4.39 4.68
C GLN A 458 -18.35 5.22 4.00
N LEU A 459 -17.20 5.33 4.67
CA LEU A 459 -16.03 6.00 4.08
C LEU A 459 -15.58 5.27 2.81
N PRO A 460 -15.20 6.00 1.77
CA PRO A 460 -14.65 5.40 0.55
C PRO A 460 -13.28 4.77 0.79
N SER A 461 -12.77 4.04 -0.20
CA SER A 461 -11.44 3.43 -0.21
C SER A 461 -10.32 4.44 0.12
N VAL A 462 -9.19 3.98 0.63
CA VAL A 462 -8.01 4.85 0.81
C VAL A 462 -7.41 5.23 -0.55
N GLY A 463 -7.38 4.29 -1.50
CA GLY A 463 -6.89 4.51 -2.85
C GLY A 463 -7.82 5.34 -3.73
N PRO A 464 -7.41 5.63 -4.98
CA PRO A 464 -8.12 6.51 -5.90
C PRO A 464 -9.42 5.91 -6.43
N GLY A 465 -10.37 6.80 -6.73
CA GLY A 465 -11.69 6.45 -7.22
C GLY A 465 -12.76 6.30 -6.15
N ASN A 466 -13.99 6.08 -6.58
CA ASN A 466 -15.16 5.89 -5.72
C ASN A 466 -16.06 4.78 -6.30
N VAL A 467 -15.45 3.62 -6.51
CA VAL A 467 -15.95 2.55 -7.37
C VAL A 467 -17.40 2.16 -7.08
N LEU A 468 -17.73 1.78 -5.85
CA LEU A 468 -19.09 1.35 -5.51
C LEU A 468 -20.12 2.45 -5.81
N ARG A 469 -19.84 3.68 -5.38
CA ARG A 469 -20.76 4.81 -5.57
C ARG A 469 -20.90 5.19 -7.05
N ASP A 470 -19.82 5.14 -7.83
CA ASP A 470 -19.84 5.45 -9.25
C ASP A 470 -20.63 4.38 -10.03
N ILE A 471 -20.49 3.10 -9.68
CA ILE A 471 -21.30 2.00 -10.25
C ILE A 471 -22.78 2.23 -9.96
N ILE A 472 -23.15 2.53 -8.71
CA ILE A 472 -24.54 2.81 -8.32
C ILE A 472 -25.09 4.05 -9.05
N ARG A 473 -24.32 5.14 -9.12
CA ARG A 473 -24.73 6.40 -9.76
C ARG A 473 -24.87 6.30 -11.27
N SER A 474 -24.15 5.42 -11.91
CA SER A 474 -24.27 5.19 -13.36
C SER A 474 -25.69 4.78 -13.76
N GLY A 475 -26.44 4.14 -12.86
CA GLY A 475 -27.79 3.64 -13.10
C GLY A 475 -27.88 2.58 -14.22
N ARG A 476 -26.74 1.98 -14.63
CA ARG A 476 -26.69 1.02 -15.74
C ARG A 476 -26.72 -0.43 -15.27
N PHE A 477 -26.61 -0.67 -13.99
CA PHE A 477 -26.57 -2.01 -13.40
C PHE A 477 -27.74 -2.23 -12.44
N PRO A 478 -28.21 -3.47 -12.25
CA PRO A 478 -29.19 -3.79 -11.23
C PRO A 478 -28.62 -3.52 -9.83
N VAL A 479 -29.32 -2.70 -9.07
CA VAL A 479 -28.98 -2.32 -7.70
C VAL A 479 -30.18 -2.58 -6.79
N VAL A 480 -29.96 -3.31 -5.71
CA VAL A 480 -30.95 -3.43 -4.63
C VAL A 480 -30.43 -2.78 -3.38
N GLU A 481 -31.13 -1.77 -2.90
CA GLU A 481 -30.85 -1.09 -1.64
C GLU A 481 -31.77 -1.64 -0.54
N LEU A 482 -31.15 -2.25 0.49
CA LEU A 482 -31.85 -2.72 1.68
C LEU A 482 -32.02 -1.54 2.66
N THR A 483 -33.24 -1.04 2.80
CA THR A 483 -33.55 0.11 3.67
C THR A 483 -34.27 -0.27 4.95
N LYS A 484 -34.88 -1.46 5.02
CA LYS A 484 -35.65 -1.92 6.17
C LYS A 484 -34.76 -2.37 7.31
N ILE A 485 -34.93 -1.77 8.47
CA ILE A 485 -34.27 -2.21 9.70
C ILE A 485 -35.13 -3.32 10.33
N PHE A 486 -34.56 -4.49 10.55
CA PHE A 486 -35.25 -5.60 11.15
C PHE A 486 -35.47 -5.41 12.66
N ARG A 487 -36.50 -6.06 13.21
CA ARG A 487 -36.94 -5.87 14.60
C ARG A 487 -35.81 -6.02 15.62
N GLN A 488 -34.97 -7.04 15.51
CA GLN A 488 -33.83 -7.21 16.40
C GLN A 488 -32.82 -6.07 16.32
N ALA A 489 -32.60 -5.55 15.11
CA ALA A 489 -31.70 -4.42 14.88
C ALA A 489 -32.35 -3.09 15.32
N SER A 490 -33.68 -2.96 15.28
CA SER A 490 -34.39 -1.75 15.73
C SER A 490 -34.40 -1.58 17.25
N GLU A 491 -34.07 -2.61 18.01
CA GLU A 491 -33.88 -2.55 19.47
C GLU A 491 -32.48 -2.02 19.85
N SER A 492 -31.56 -1.93 18.89
CA SER A 492 -30.22 -1.36 19.08
C SER A 492 -30.20 0.12 18.73
N ASP A 493 -29.88 0.95 19.71
CA ASP A 493 -29.69 2.38 19.47
C ASP A 493 -28.44 2.68 18.63
N ILE A 494 -27.45 1.79 18.59
CA ILE A 494 -26.31 1.88 17.64
C ILE A 494 -26.85 1.93 16.22
N VAL A 495 -27.70 0.98 15.84
CA VAL A 495 -28.27 0.89 14.49
C VAL A 495 -29.19 2.06 14.19
N VAL A 496 -30.13 2.34 15.10
CA VAL A 496 -31.09 3.45 14.93
C VAL A 496 -30.37 4.80 14.81
N ASN A 497 -29.37 5.04 15.67
CA ASN A 497 -28.59 6.27 15.63
C ASN A 497 -27.66 6.34 14.40
N ALA A 498 -27.10 5.24 13.92
CA ALA A 498 -26.36 5.22 12.66
C ALA A 498 -27.25 5.68 11.50
N HIS A 499 -28.48 5.17 11.38
CA HIS A 499 -29.42 5.61 10.34
C HIS A 499 -29.84 7.08 10.51
N LYS A 500 -30.04 7.57 11.74
CA LYS A 500 -30.30 8.99 11.99
C LYS A 500 -29.12 9.87 11.59
N ILE A 501 -27.90 9.49 11.98
CA ILE A 501 -26.67 10.17 11.59
C ILE A 501 -26.58 10.25 10.06
N ASN A 502 -26.80 9.13 9.36
CA ASN A 502 -26.75 9.08 7.90
C ASN A 502 -27.74 10.05 7.23
N LYS A 503 -28.95 10.17 7.80
CA LYS A 503 -29.98 11.11 7.32
C LYS A 503 -29.77 12.57 7.79
N GLY A 504 -28.77 12.84 8.63
CA GLY A 504 -28.55 14.16 9.23
C GLY A 504 -29.54 14.51 10.36
N GLU A 505 -30.25 13.50 10.87
CA GLU A 505 -31.21 13.67 11.96
C GLU A 505 -30.50 13.69 13.32
N GLN A 506 -31.04 14.44 14.26
CA GLN A 506 -30.48 14.55 15.60
C GLN A 506 -30.58 13.25 16.39
N VAL A 507 -29.49 12.87 17.05
CA VAL A 507 -29.41 11.72 17.93
C VAL A 507 -29.71 12.15 19.37
N GLN A 508 -30.54 11.37 20.10
CA GLN A 508 -30.79 11.61 21.52
C GLN A 508 -29.63 11.14 22.38
N ILE A 509 -28.99 12.06 23.11
CA ILE A 509 -27.83 11.80 23.97
C ILE A 509 -28.18 11.82 25.45
N ASN A 510 -29.26 11.13 25.85
CA ASN A 510 -29.77 11.12 27.20
C ASN A 510 -29.27 9.98 28.10
N ASN A 511 -28.39 9.09 27.60
CA ASN A 511 -27.82 7.92 28.27
C ASN A 511 -28.87 6.94 28.84
N LYS A 512 -30.06 6.88 28.24
CA LYS A 512 -31.09 5.87 28.58
C LYS A 512 -30.96 4.62 27.70
N SER A 513 -30.08 4.67 26.72
CA SER A 513 -29.76 3.56 25.84
C SER A 513 -29.08 2.40 26.58
N ARG A 514 -29.17 1.19 26.00
CA ARG A 514 -28.44 0.01 26.47
C ARG A 514 -27.08 -0.17 25.76
N ASP A 515 -26.90 0.44 24.59
CA ASP A 515 -25.73 0.20 23.72
C ASP A 515 -25.10 1.48 23.15
N PHE A 516 -25.70 2.66 23.38
CA PHE A 516 -25.20 3.94 22.90
C PHE A 516 -25.15 4.98 24.04
N PHE A 517 -23.94 5.43 24.40
CA PHE A 517 -23.71 6.37 25.48
C PHE A 517 -22.98 7.61 25.02
N PHE A 518 -23.28 8.75 25.62
CA PHE A 518 -22.61 10.02 25.40
C PHE A 518 -22.18 10.65 26.72
N LEU A 519 -20.87 10.73 26.98
CA LEU A 519 -20.29 11.33 28.18
C LEU A 519 -19.75 12.73 27.84
N LYS A 520 -20.47 13.77 28.26
CA LYS A 520 -20.11 15.17 28.02
C LYS A 520 -18.84 15.55 28.75
N ARG A 521 -17.76 15.83 28.01
CA ARG A 521 -16.47 16.30 28.53
C ARG A 521 -15.89 17.30 27.53
N TYR A 522 -15.21 18.33 28.04
CA TYR A 522 -14.72 19.46 27.25
C TYR A 522 -13.19 19.65 27.35
N ASP A 523 -12.53 18.87 28.20
CA ASP A 523 -11.11 18.90 28.42
C ASP A 523 -10.45 17.60 27.95
N ALA A 524 -9.35 17.71 27.20
CA ALA A 524 -8.68 16.56 26.58
C ALA A 524 -8.13 15.57 27.62
N ASP A 525 -7.56 16.05 28.72
CA ASP A 525 -6.94 15.19 29.73
C ASP A 525 -8.02 14.47 30.56
N ILE A 526 -9.16 15.13 30.78
CA ILE A 526 -10.33 14.52 31.40
C ILE A 526 -10.90 13.42 30.49
N ILE A 527 -11.04 13.71 29.19
CA ILE A 527 -11.49 12.73 28.19
C ILE A 527 -10.59 11.51 28.22
N ILE A 528 -9.26 11.68 28.19
CA ILE A 528 -8.30 10.58 28.19
C ILE A 528 -8.44 9.72 29.47
N ARG A 529 -8.57 10.36 30.65
CA ARG A 529 -8.80 9.62 31.90
C ARG A 529 -10.08 8.80 31.88
N VAL A 530 -11.17 9.36 31.32
CA VAL A 530 -12.43 8.63 31.14
C VAL A 530 -12.25 7.47 30.18
N VAL A 531 -11.56 7.66 29.06
CA VAL A 531 -11.25 6.59 28.11
C VAL A 531 -10.48 5.44 28.77
N ILE A 532 -9.46 5.75 29.57
CA ILE A 532 -8.70 4.74 30.32
C ILE A 532 -9.60 3.94 31.27
N ALA A 533 -10.43 4.64 32.08
CA ALA A 533 -11.34 3.99 33.01
C ALA A 533 -12.40 3.12 32.28
N LEU A 534 -12.87 3.55 31.10
CA LEU A 534 -13.78 2.77 30.28
C LEU A 534 -13.13 1.47 29.79
N ILE A 535 -11.86 1.51 29.34
CA ILE A 535 -11.16 0.34 28.83
C ILE A 535 -10.78 -0.63 29.96
N GLN A 536 -10.30 -0.12 31.08
CA GLN A 536 -9.80 -0.98 32.15
C GLN A 536 -10.91 -1.59 33.02
N GLU A 537 -11.97 -0.83 33.31
CA GLU A 537 -12.92 -1.21 34.36
C GLU A 537 -14.34 -1.44 33.86
N LYS A 538 -14.88 -0.52 33.05
CA LYS A 538 -16.31 -0.45 32.78
C LYS A 538 -16.74 -1.32 31.61
N LEU A 539 -16.17 -1.09 30.42
CA LEU A 539 -16.62 -1.75 29.21
C LEU A 539 -16.29 -3.24 29.17
N PRO A 540 -15.14 -3.74 29.67
CA PRO A 540 -14.86 -5.17 29.64
C PRO A 540 -15.95 -5.99 30.31
N ARG A 541 -16.44 -5.54 31.47
CA ARG A 541 -17.55 -6.19 32.21
C ARG A 541 -18.89 -5.99 31.52
N TYR A 542 -19.09 -4.82 30.88
CA TYR A 542 -20.37 -4.47 30.28
C TYR A 542 -20.66 -5.26 29.00
N VAL A 543 -19.64 -5.44 28.16
CA VAL A 543 -19.79 -6.12 26.87
C VAL A 543 -19.26 -7.56 26.86
N ASP A 544 -18.77 -8.05 28.03
CA ASP A 544 -18.10 -9.35 28.15
C ASP A 544 -16.99 -9.51 27.10
N ALA A 545 -15.95 -8.68 27.24
CA ALA A 545 -14.81 -8.63 26.33
C ALA A 545 -13.53 -8.28 27.09
N LYS A 546 -12.38 -8.62 26.52
CA LYS A 546 -11.08 -8.23 27.07
C LYS A 546 -10.78 -6.76 26.80
N PRO A 547 -9.96 -6.07 27.60
CA PRO A 547 -9.58 -4.68 27.35
C PRO A 547 -8.99 -4.43 25.94
N PHE A 548 -8.25 -5.40 25.39
CA PHE A 548 -7.66 -5.29 24.04
C PHE A 548 -8.70 -5.39 22.90
N GLU A 549 -9.87 -5.95 23.17
CA GLU A 549 -10.95 -6.05 22.19
C GLU A 549 -11.79 -4.75 22.11
N ILE A 550 -11.60 -3.83 23.07
CA ILE A 550 -12.23 -2.51 23.07
C ILE A 550 -11.37 -1.56 22.25
N GLN A 551 -11.96 -0.88 21.29
CA GLN A 551 -11.21 -0.03 20.38
C GLN A 551 -11.53 1.46 20.56
N VAL A 552 -10.47 2.25 20.70
CA VAL A 552 -10.57 3.72 20.62
C VAL A 552 -10.45 4.15 19.18
N LEU A 553 -11.45 4.87 18.68
CA LEU A 553 -11.48 5.42 17.33
C LEU A 553 -11.42 6.95 17.39
N THR A 554 -10.50 7.56 16.65
CA THR A 554 -10.38 9.01 16.59
C THR A 554 -10.34 9.51 15.13
N PRO A 555 -10.90 10.69 14.84
CA PRO A 555 -10.86 11.26 13.49
C PRO A 555 -9.45 11.70 13.06
N MET A 556 -8.53 11.95 14.03
CA MET A 556 -7.25 12.61 13.78
C MET A 556 -6.04 11.73 14.13
N ARG A 557 -4.99 11.85 13.32
CA ARG A 557 -3.70 11.21 13.64
C ARG A 557 -2.91 12.01 14.68
N LYS A 558 -2.86 13.34 14.53
CA LYS A 558 -2.13 14.28 15.40
C LYS A 558 -3.09 15.15 16.18
N GLY A 559 -2.63 15.76 17.26
CA GLY A 559 -3.41 16.67 18.10
C GLY A 559 -3.72 16.10 19.48
N LEU A 560 -4.52 16.84 20.25
CA LEU A 560 -4.80 16.53 21.66
C LEU A 560 -5.44 15.15 21.88
N LEU A 561 -6.33 14.73 20.98
CA LEU A 561 -6.98 13.41 20.96
C LEU A 561 -6.59 12.61 19.71
N GLY A 562 -5.40 12.89 19.13
CA GLY A 562 -4.88 12.16 17.99
C GLY A 562 -4.31 10.78 18.37
N VAL A 563 -4.26 9.89 17.39
CA VAL A 563 -3.75 8.51 17.54
C VAL A 563 -2.38 8.45 18.19
N GLU A 564 -1.45 9.31 17.77
CA GLU A 564 -0.07 9.30 18.26
C GLU A 564 -0.02 9.55 19.78
N ARG A 565 -0.68 10.59 20.27
CA ARG A 565 -0.74 10.92 21.70
C ARG A 565 -1.54 9.89 22.50
N LEU A 566 -2.69 9.46 21.98
CA LEU A 566 -3.53 8.48 22.66
C LEU A 566 -2.79 7.16 22.83
N ASN A 567 -2.10 6.66 21.82
CA ASN A 567 -1.35 5.41 21.90
C ASN A 567 -0.22 5.46 22.92
N GLN A 568 0.54 6.57 23.00
CA GLN A 568 1.58 6.74 24.02
C GLN A 568 1.02 6.71 25.45
N ILE A 569 -0.13 7.37 25.65
CA ILE A 569 -0.76 7.39 26.97
C ILE A 569 -1.39 6.05 27.30
N LEU A 570 -2.17 5.48 26.37
CA LEU A 570 -2.84 4.20 26.58
C LEU A 570 -1.85 3.06 26.83
N GLN A 571 -0.72 3.01 26.12
CA GLN A 571 0.34 2.05 26.39
C GLN A 571 0.82 2.10 27.84
N ARG A 572 1.06 3.29 28.38
CA ARG A 572 1.53 3.46 29.78
C ARG A 572 0.56 2.90 30.83
N TYR A 573 -0.75 2.94 30.52
CA TYR A 573 -1.78 2.49 31.47
C TYR A 573 -2.24 1.05 31.20
N LEU A 574 -2.24 0.59 29.94
CA LEU A 574 -2.73 -0.73 29.57
C LEU A 574 -1.62 -1.79 29.51
N ASN A 575 -0.40 -1.35 29.21
CA ASN A 575 0.79 -2.18 29.15
C ASN A 575 1.97 -1.43 29.78
N PRO A 576 1.96 -1.21 31.12
CA PRO A 576 3.02 -0.47 31.81
C PRO A 576 4.39 -1.13 31.70
N PRO A 577 5.48 -0.36 31.84
CA PRO A 577 6.82 -0.94 31.94
C PRO A 577 6.93 -1.79 33.22
N GLU A 578 7.60 -2.91 33.11
CA GLU A 578 7.87 -3.83 34.21
C GLU A 578 9.33 -4.31 34.13
N ASP A 579 9.96 -4.57 35.28
CA ASP A 579 11.34 -5.05 35.30
C ASP A 579 11.45 -6.39 34.54
N GLY A 580 12.38 -6.44 33.58
CA GLY A 580 12.61 -7.62 32.75
C GLY A 580 11.69 -7.75 31.53
N LYS A 581 10.76 -6.81 31.29
CA LYS A 581 9.92 -6.79 30.11
C LYS A 581 10.65 -6.13 28.95
N PRO A 582 10.91 -6.86 27.85
CA PRO A 582 11.67 -6.32 26.73
C PRO A 582 10.97 -5.15 26.04
N GLU A 583 11.75 -4.12 25.67
CA GLU A 583 11.31 -2.94 24.97
C GLU A 583 12.23 -2.64 23.78
N LYS A 584 11.68 -2.13 22.67
CA LYS A 584 12.45 -1.68 21.53
C LYS A 584 11.99 -0.32 21.04
N ALA A 585 12.91 0.63 21.01
CA ALA A 585 12.67 1.94 20.38
C ALA A 585 12.94 1.86 18.87
N VAL A 586 12.00 2.39 18.07
CA VAL A 586 12.08 2.49 16.61
C VAL A 586 11.61 3.89 16.21
N GLY A 587 12.53 4.77 15.84
CA GLY A 587 12.24 6.19 15.66
C GLY A 587 11.63 6.80 16.93
N ASP A 588 10.49 7.44 16.78
CA ASP A 588 9.76 8.07 17.90
C ASP A 588 8.81 7.10 18.65
N ARG A 589 8.81 5.83 18.28
CA ARG A 589 7.92 4.80 18.85
C ARG A 589 8.67 3.89 19.79
N LEU A 590 8.04 3.52 20.89
CA LEU A 590 8.53 2.51 21.81
C LEU A 590 7.57 1.31 21.76
N PHE A 591 8.09 0.16 21.38
CA PHE A 591 7.38 -1.11 21.43
C PHE A 591 7.76 -1.90 22.65
N ARG A 592 6.80 -2.58 23.25
CA ARG A 592 6.96 -3.41 24.45
C ARG A 592 6.22 -4.73 24.25
N THR A 593 6.78 -5.81 24.74
CA THR A 593 6.09 -7.11 24.76
C THR A 593 4.71 -6.96 25.41
N GLY A 594 3.67 -7.50 24.74
CA GLY A 594 2.27 -7.34 25.11
C GLY A 594 1.57 -6.12 24.52
N ASP A 595 2.24 -5.31 23.69
CA ASP A 595 1.60 -4.18 23.01
C ASP A 595 0.62 -4.64 21.93
N LYS A 596 -0.51 -3.94 21.83
CA LYS A 596 -1.41 -4.03 20.69
C LYS A 596 -0.82 -3.24 19.52
N VAL A 597 -0.57 -3.93 18.42
CA VAL A 597 0.06 -3.36 17.22
C VAL A 597 -0.80 -3.57 15.99
N MET A 598 -0.54 -2.77 14.95
CA MET A 598 -1.18 -2.85 13.65
C MET A 598 -0.14 -2.71 12.55
N GLN A 599 -0.20 -3.55 11.54
CA GLN A 599 0.55 -3.41 10.30
C GLN A 599 0.06 -2.16 9.54
N ILE A 600 0.99 -1.30 9.10
CA ILE A 600 0.64 -0.03 8.44
C ILE A 600 1.01 0.02 6.96
N ARG A 601 1.60 -1.05 6.45
CA ARG A 601 1.96 -1.24 5.02
C ARG A 601 1.66 -2.67 4.62
N ASN A 602 1.40 -2.91 3.35
CA ASN A 602 1.34 -4.28 2.86
C ASN A 602 2.77 -4.83 2.75
N ASN A 603 3.02 -5.96 3.39
CA ASN A 603 4.25 -6.72 3.23
C ASN A 603 3.91 -8.10 2.66
N TYR A 604 4.04 -8.22 1.35
CA TYR A 604 3.66 -9.42 0.60
C TYR A 604 4.63 -10.59 0.78
N GLN A 605 5.82 -10.33 1.28
CA GLN A 605 6.88 -11.33 1.50
C GLN A 605 6.99 -11.78 2.95
N MET A 606 6.27 -11.14 3.87
CA MET A 606 6.30 -11.51 5.28
C MET A 606 5.75 -12.91 5.46
N GLU A 607 6.59 -13.82 5.90
CA GLU A 607 6.21 -15.17 6.22
C GLU A 607 5.39 -15.19 7.52
N TRP A 608 4.36 -16.00 7.54
CA TRP A 608 3.57 -16.26 8.73
C TRP A 608 3.24 -17.75 8.87
N GLU A 609 2.99 -18.16 10.10
CA GLU A 609 2.56 -19.51 10.43
C GLU A 609 1.39 -19.51 11.42
N ILE A 610 0.55 -20.51 11.35
CA ILE A 610 -0.48 -20.79 12.35
C ILE A 610 0.00 -21.96 13.17
N ARG A 611 0.01 -21.78 14.52
CA ARG A 611 0.49 -22.78 15.48
C ARG A 611 -0.69 -23.46 16.16
N GLY A 612 -0.68 -24.78 16.19
CA GLY A 612 -1.61 -25.59 16.96
C GLY A 612 -1.14 -25.85 18.38
N ARG A 613 -1.75 -26.84 19.02
CA ARG A 613 -1.32 -27.28 20.36
C ARG A 613 0.14 -27.72 20.33
N TYR A 614 0.89 -27.32 21.36
CA TYR A 614 2.33 -27.59 21.52
C TYR A 614 3.24 -26.87 20.50
N GLY A 615 2.80 -25.78 19.88
CA GLY A 615 3.62 -25.00 18.94
C GLY A 615 3.86 -25.67 17.58
N ILE A 616 3.13 -26.73 17.26
CA ILE A 616 3.25 -27.41 15.96
C ILE A 616 2.62 -26.53 14.89
N VAL A 617 3.38 -26.23 13.84
CA VAL A 617 2.89 -25.47 12.69
C VAL A 617 1.81 -26.28 11.96
N ILE A 618 0.61 -25.70 11.86
CA ILE A 618 -0.54 -26.32 11.18
C ILE A 618 -0.65 -25.78 9.75
N ASP A 619 -0.41 -24.47 9.59
CA ASP A 619 -0.49 -23.77 8.32
C ASP A 619 0.60 -22.71 8.24
N LYS A 620 1.03 -22.36 7.02
CA LYS A 620 2.01 -21.33 6.75
C LYS A 620 1.71 -20.63 5.43
N GLY A 621 2.11 -19.40 5.33
CA GLY A 621 1.93 -18.63 4.10
C GLY A 621 2.74 -17.34 4.12
N ILE A 622 2.47 -16.51 3.16
CA ILE A 622 3.12 -15.21 2.99
C ILE A 622 2.07 -14.09 2.93
N GLY A 623 2.50 -12.90 3.33
CA GLY A 623 1.69 -11.68 3.26
C GLY A 623 1.04 -11.29 4.58
N VAL A 624 1.41 -10.08 5.04
CA VAL A 624 0.77 -9.35 6.14
C VAL A 624 0.35 -7.99 5.58
N PHE A 625 -0.90 -7.60 5.84
CA PHE A 625 -1.50 -6.49 5.13
C PHE A 625 -1.80 -5.30 6.04
N ASN A 626 -1.85 -4.12 5.43
CA ASN A 626 -2.24 -2.89 6.12
C ASN A 626 -3.61 -3.06 6.80
N GLY A 627 -3.64 -2.78 8.11
CA GLY A 627 -4.83 -2.97 8.96
C GLY A 627 -4.84 -4.27 9.77
N ASP A 628 -3.98 -5.25 9.46
CA ASP A 628 -3.86 -6.45 10.30
C ASP A 628 -3.40 -6.04 11.70
N THR A 629 -4.12 -6.45 12.73
CA THR A 629 -3.77 -6.14 14.13
C THR A 629 -3.45 -7.40 14.90
N GLY A 630 -2.55 -7.26 15.85
CA GLY A 630 -2.08 -8.34 16.70
C GLY A 630 -1.48 -7.84 18.01
N ILE A 631 -0.89 -8.76 18.71
CA ILE A 631 -0.16 -8.51 19.97
C ILE A 631 1.30 -8.87 19.75
N LEU A 632 2.19 -8.00 20.16
CA LEU A 632 3.62 -8.23 20.17
C LEU A 632 3.95 -9.23 21.28
N THR A 633 4.18 -10.49 20.92
CA THR A 633 4.35 -11.60 21.89
C THR A 633 5.76 -11.70 22.42
N GLU A 634 6.75 -11.40 21.60
CA GLU A 634 8.17 -11.49 21.97
C GLU A 634 8.99 -10.36 21.32
N ILE A 635 9.99 -9.87 22.04
CA ILE A 635 11.09 -9.05 21.52
C ILE A 635 12.39 -9.76 21.91
N ASN A 636 13.15 -10.19 20.90
CA ASN A 636 14.41 -10.89 21.08
C ASN A 636 15.57 -9.99 20.64
N GLU A 637 16.28 -9.41 21.62
CA GLU A 637 17.39 -8.50 21.37
C GLU A 637 18.60 -9.19 20.74
N PHE A 638 18.81 -10.48 21.01
CA PHE A 638 19.95 -11.21 20.46
C PHE A 638 19.76 -11.59 18.99
N ALA A 639 18.54 -11.97 18.61
CA ALA A 639 18.18 -12.28 17.25
C ALA A 639 17.81 -11.03 16.44
N GLU A 640 17.68 -9.87 17.09
CA GLU A 640 17.17 -8.62 16.52
C GLU A 640 15.79 -8.79 15.85
N THR A 641 14.92 -9.56 16.51
CA THR A 641 13.60 -9.88 16.02
C THR A 641 12.50 -9.59 17.02
N ALA A 642 11.28 -9.46 16.53
CA ALA A 642 10.08 -9.37 17.33
C ALA A 642 8.98 -10.25 16.70
N GLU A 643 8.20 -10.93 17.53
CA GLU A 643 7.10 -11.78 17.09
C GLU A 643 5.76 -11.12 17.35
N VAL A 644 4.86 -11.16 16.37
CA VAL A 644 3.49 -10.67 16.45
C VAL A 644 2.52 -11.82 16.24
N GLU A 645 1.60 -12.02 17.19
CA GLU A 645 0.42 -12.87 17.03
C GLU A 645 -0.75 -12.02 16.57
N PHE A 646 -1.20 -12.25 15.33
CA PHE A 646 -2.35 -11.56 14.76
C PHE A 646 -3.68 -12.13 15.26
N GLU A 647 -4.74 -11.35 15.19
CA GLU A 647 -6.09 -11.74 15.67
C GLU A 647 -6.67 -12.99 14.95
N ASP A 648 -6.20 -13.32 13.76
CA ASP A 648 -6.56 -14.51 13.02
C ASP A 648 -5.72 -15.75 13.37
N GLY A 649 -4.81 -15.63 14.34
CA GLY A 649 -3.95 -16.72 14.84
C GLY A 649 -2.67 -16.91 14.05
N ARG A 650 -2.37 -16.02 13.09
CA ARG A 650 -1.08 -16.01 12.37
C ARG A 650 0.01 -15.43 13.27
N PHE A 651 1.18 -16.07 13.28
CA PHE A 651 2.40 -15.59 13.90
C PHE A 651 3.36 -15.13 12.80
N ALA A 652 3.91 -13.93 12.92
CA ALA A 652 4.94 -13.43 12.01
C ALA A 652 6.13 -12.86 12.79
N ILE A 653 7.33 -13.10 12.27
CA ILE A 653 8.59 -12.65 12.87
C ILE A 653 9.10 -11.45 12.08
N TYR A 654 9.24 -10.33 12.75
CA TYR A 654 9.76 -9.07 12.22
C TYR A 654 11.22 -8.90 12.61
N SER A 655 12.09 -8.56 11.68
CA SER A 655 13.38 -7.97 12.04
C SER A 655 13.15 -6.59 12.67
N PHE A 656 14.09 -6.10 13.47
CA PHE A 656 13.96 -4.76 14.08
C PHE A 656 13.80 -3.63 13.07
N LYS A 657 14.32 -3.79 11.84
CA LYS A 657 14.10 -2.85 10.74
C LYS A 657 12.65 -2.86 10.26
N GLN A 658 12.03 -4.03 10.18
CA GLN A 658 10.64 -4.18 9.74
C GLN A 658 9.63 -3.69 10.80
N LEU A 659 10.04 -3.44 12.05
CA LEU A 659 9.17 -2.81 13.05
C LEU A 659 8.70 -1.39 12.64
N GLU A 660 9.35 -0.75 11.67
CA GLU A 660 8.83 0.49 11.06
C GLU A 660 7.47 0.30 10.39
N GLU A 661 7.15 -0.93 9.99
CA GLU A 661 5.87 -1.30 9.38
C GLU A 661 4.74 -1.47 10.41
N LEU A 662 5.04 -1.40 11.70
CA LEU A 662 4.08 -1.52 12.79
C LEU A 662 3.80 -0.17 13.47
N GLU A 663 2.58 0.00 13.96
CA GLU A 663 2.18 1.08 14.87
C GLU A 663 1.44 0.50 16.08
N LEU A 664 1.49 1.22 17.21
CA LEU A 664 0.63 0.91 18.35
C LEU A 664 -0.84 1.08 17.95
N ALA A 665 -1.72 0.18 18.39
CA ALA A 665 -3.11 0.10 17.96
C ALA A 665 -4.14 0.17 19.08
N TYR A 666 -3.81 0.69 20.25
CA TYR A 666 -4.77 0.96 21.32
C TYR A 666 -5.82 1.98 20.87
N ALA A 667 -5.37 3.01 20.14
CA ALA A 667 -6.21 3.95 19.40
C ALA A 667 -5.83 3.93 17.93
N ILE A 668 -6.81 3.96 17.03
CA ILE A 668 -6.61 4.02 15.57
C ILE A 668 -7.50 5.11 14.97
N THR A 669 -7.20 5.52 13.74
CA THR A 669 -8.11 6.40 13.02
C THR A 669 -9.36 5.64 12.57
N ILE A 670 -10.47 6.36 12.47
CA ILE A 670 -11.74 5.79 11.96
C ILE A 670 -11.54 5.15 10.57
N HIS A 671 -10.71 5.74 9.70
CA HIS A 671 -10.37 5.15 8.39
C HIS A 671 -9.75 3.76 8.51
N LYS A 672 -8.85 3.57 9.49
CA LYS A 672 -8.19 2.27 9.71
C LYS A 672 -9.09 1.23 10.39
N SER A 673 -10.28 1.61 10.85
CA SER A 673 -11.26 0.67 11.42
C SER A 673 -12.23 0.08 10.39
N GLN A 674 -12.16 0.53 9.13
CA GLN A 674 -13.01 -0.01 8.07
C GLN A 674 -12.80 -1.53 7.91
N GLY A 675 -13.86 -2.26 7.57
CA GLY A 675 -13.83 -3.72 7.46
C GLY A 675 -13.72 -4.48 8.78
N THR A 676 -13.66 -3.76 9.93
CA THR A 676 -13.54 -4.37 11.26
C THR A 676 -14.70 -3.96 12.15
N GLU A 677 -15.17 -4.88 12.98
CA GLU A 677 -16.13 -4.59 14.06
C GLU A 677 -15.52 -4.96 15.42
N TYR A 678 -15.87 -4.18 16.43
CA TYR A 678 -15.37 -4.35 17.79
C TYR A 678 -16.53 -4.58 18.75
N PRO A 679 -16.35 -5.35 19.83
CA PRO A 679 -17.35 -5.50 20.88
C PRO A 679 -17.80 -4.14 21.45
N ALA A 680 -16.85 -3.24 21.70
CA ALA A 680 -17.13 -1.87 22.09
C ALA A 680 -16.20 -0.86 21.40
N VAL A 681 -16.76 0.30 21.07
CA VAL A 681 -16.05 1.43 20.49
C VAL A 681 -16.13 2.63 21.41
N ILE A 682 -15.00 3.27 21.66
CA ILE A 682 -14.91 4.55 22.34
C ILE A 682 -14.51 5.61 21.33
N LEU A 683 -15.31 6.69 21.26
CA LEU A 683 -15.09 7.79 20.33
C LEU A 683 -14.80 9.08 21.11
N PRO A 684 -13.52 9.44 21.35
CA PRO A 684 -13.15 10.71 21.96
C PRO A 684 -13.32 11.84 20.93
N LEU A 685 -14.11 12.89 21.28
CA LEU A 685 -14.42 14.00 20.39
C LEU A 685 -14.18 15.36 21.04
N LEU A 686 -13.35 16.16 20.42
CA LEU A 686 -13.20 17.61 20.64
C LEU A 686 -13.21 18.33 19.29
N SER A 687 -13.13 19.68 19.35
CA SER A 687 -13.00 20.49 18.14
C SER A 687 -11.79 20.10 17.31
N GLY A 688 -11.91 20.18 16.01
CA GLY A 688 -10.86 19.86 15.04
C GLY A 688 -11.16 20.43 13.65
N PRO A 689 -10.34 20.10 12.65
CA PRO A 689 -10.56 20.53 11.27
C PRO A 689 -11.91 20.05 10.74
N GLN A 690 -12.72 20.96 10.22
CA GLN A 690 -14.07 20.64 9.71
C GLN A 690 -14.08 19.56 8.62
N MET A 691 -13.01 19.46 7.82
CA MET A 691 -12.88 18.41 6.78
C MET A 691 -12.84 17.01 7.37
N LEU A 692 -12.31 16.84 8.60
CA LEU A 692 -12.24 15.55 9.30
C LEU A 692 -13.46 15.31 10.22
N LEU A 693 -14.29 16.33 10.47
CA LEU A 693 -15.47 16.23 11.32
C LEU A 693 -16.72 16.22 10.46
N ASN A 694 -16.94 15.12 9.73
CA ASN A 694 -18.08 14.97 8.82
C ASN A 694 -18.97 13.77 9.18
N ARG A 695 -20.17 13.77 8.61
CA ARG A 695 -21.22 12.78 8.84
C ARG A 695 -20.78 11.35 8.58
N ASN A 696 -20.14 11.08 7.44
CA ASN A 696 -19.74 9.72 7.05
C ASN A 696 -18.66 9.14 7.96
N LEU A 697 -17.76 10.01 8.45
CA LEU A 697 -16.76 9.58 9.43
C LEU A 697 -17.43 9.14 10.74
N LEU A 698 -18.38 9.93 11.23
CA LEU A 698 -19.15 9.59 12.44
C LEU A 698 -19.98 8.33 12.24
N TYR A 699 -20.68 8.22 11.09
CA TYR A 699 -21.45 7.04 10.71
C TYR A 699 -20.57 5.79 10.69
N THR A 700 -19.43 5.86 10.03
CA THR A 700 -18.48 4.74 9.97
C THR A 700 -17.99 4.36 11.37
N ALA A 701 -17.65 5.32 12.23
CA ALA A 701 -17.20 5.04 13.60
C ALA A 701 -18.26 4.32 14.44
N VAL A 702 -19.51 4.79 14.38
CA VAL A 702 -20.63 4.19 15.14
C VAL A 702 -20.92 2.78 14.65
N THR A 703 -20.89 2.56 13.34
CA THR A 703 -21.15 1.23 12.74
C THR A 703 -20.04 0.20 12.97
N ARG A 704 -18.90 0.59 13.57
CA ARG A 704 -17.84 -0.36 13.97
C ARG A 704 -18.12 -1.09 15.29
N ALA A 705 -19.11 -0.69 16.06
CA ALA A 705 -19.45 -1.31 17.32
C ALA A 705 -20.54 -2.38 17.19
N ARG A 706 -20.31 -3.54 17.82
CA ARG A 706 -21.28 -4.64 17.89
C ARG A 706 -22.23 -4.52 19.09
N LYS A 707 -21.69 -4.21 20.29
CA LYS A 707 -22.44 -4.23 21.56
C LYS A 707 -22.54 -2.87 22.25
N CYS A 708 -21.56 -1.99 22.08
CA CYS A 708 -21.56 -0.70 22.76
C CYS A 708 -20.76 0.38 22.04
N VAL A 709 -21.35 1.57 21.91
CA VAL A 709 -20.67 2.82 21.53
C VAL A 709 -20.67 3.75 22.72
N THR A 710 -19.51 4.31 23.04
CA THR A 710 -19.39 5.37 24.04
C THR A 710 -18.67 6.57 23.41
N VAL A 711 -19.42 7.64 23.18
CA VAL A 711 -18.85 8.94 22.77
C VAL A 711 -18.44 9.71 24.02
N VAL A 712 -17.20 10.21 24.06
CA VAL A 712 -16.68 11.00 25.18
C VAL A 712 -16.18 12.33 24.64
N GLY A 713 -16.93 13.41 24.89
CA GLY A 713 -16.48 14.70 24.35
C GLY A 713 -17.54 15.80 24.30
N ASN A 714 -17.35 16.70 23.32
CA ASN A 714 -18.17 17.88 23.11
C ASN A 714 -19.40 17.52 22.27
N GLU A 715 -20.60 17.83 22.82
CA GLU A 715 -21.88 17.58 22.13
C GLU A 715 -22.09 18.48 20.91
N GLU A 716 -21.53 19.71 20.91
CA GLU A 716 -21.62 20.61 19.76
C GLU A 716 -20.85 20.06 18.57
N THR A 717 -19.62 19.53 18.82
CA THR A 717 -18.81 18.87 17.79
C THR A 717 -19.53 17.65 17.22
N PHE A 718 -20.17 16.85 18.08
CA PHE A 718 -20.97 15.70 17.64
C PHE A 718 -22.15 16.12 16.76
N ALA A 719 -22.89 17.15 17.18
CA ALA A 719 -24.01 17.68 16.41
C ALA A 719 -23.56 18.35 15.10
N GLU A 720 -22.39 19.00 15.09
CA GLU A 720 -21.77 19.56 13.89
C GLU A 720 -21.41 18.47 12.90
N MET A 721 -20.80 17.36 13.35
CA MET A 721 -20.50 16.21 12.49
C MET A 721 -21.75 15.65 11.80
N ILE A 722 -22.86 15.55 12.51
CA ILE A 722 -24.14 15.07 11.94
C ILE A 722 -24.61 16.01 10.82
N ARG A 723 -24.50 17.33 11.02
CA ARG A 723 -24.92 18.35 10.04
C ARG A 723 -23.97 18.50 8.88
N ASN A 724 -22.68 18.15 9.07
CA ASN A 724 -21.65 18.35 8.08
C ASN A 724 -21.67 17.26 7.02
N GLU A 725 -22.33 17.51 5.91
CA GLU A 725 -22.34 16.65 4.69
C GLU A 725 -21.13 16.83 3.81
N LYS A 726 -20.28 17.83 4.10
CA LYS A 726 -19.12 18.12 3.28
C LYS A 726 -18.10 16.98 3.39
N GLN A 727 -18.30 15.96 2.58
CA GLN A 727 -17.25 15.01 2.28
C GLN A 727 -16.16 15.72 1.48
N GLN A 728 -14.93 15.30 1.66
CA GLN A 728 -13.89 15.64 0.70
C GLN A 728 -14.38 15.14 -0.68
N LYS A 729 -14.73 16.08 -1.57
CA LYS A 729 -15.22 15.74 -2.90
C LYS A 729 -14.13 14.91 -3.59
N ARG A 730 -14.43 13.66 -3.86
CA ARG A 730 -13.55 12.83 -4.69
C ARG A 730 -13.83 13.12 -6.15
N TYR A 731 -12.77 13.39 -6.86
CA TYR A 731 -12.83 13.57 -8.30
C TYR A 731 -12.59 12.21 -8.96
N SER A 732 -13.70 11.55 -9.33
CA SER A 732 -13.75 10.32 -10.13
C SER A 732 -14.85 10.48 -11.18
N ALA A 733 -14.71 9.79 -12.30
CA ALA A 733 -15.72 9.81 -13.36
C ALA A 733 -15.93 8.43 -13.99
N LEU A 734 -15.75 7.37 -13.19
CA LEU A 734 -16.06 6.01 -13.61
C LEU A 734 -17.55 5.89 -14.02
N ASP A 735 -18.46 6.57 -13.30
CA ASP A 735 -19.88 6.64 -13.62
C ASP A 735 -20.13 7.15 -15.06
N GLU A 736 -19.46 8.24 -15.46
CA GLU A 736 -19.57 8.78 -16.82
C GLU A 736 -18.98 7.83 -17.88
N ARG A 737 -17.83 7.19 -17.58
CA ARG A 737 -17.23 6.21 -18.50
C ARG A 737 -18.16 5.01 -18.72
N ILE A 738 -18.83 4.54 -17.65
CA ILE A 738 -19.83 3.47 -17.74
C ILE A 738 -20.98 3.88 -18.66
N ILE A 739 -21.55 5.09 -18.45
CA ILE A 739 -22.67 5.59 -19.24
C ILE A 739 -22.25 5.77 -20.72
N GLU A 740 -21.13 6.46 -21.00
CA GLU A 740 -20.64 6.69 -22.35
C GLU A 740 -20.48 5.38 -23.15
N LEU A 741 -19.91 4.35 -22.50
CA LEU A 741 -19.70 3.06 -23.15
C LEU A 741 -20.99 2.26 -23.31
N SER A 742 -21.91 2.30 -22.33
CA SER A 742 -23.23 1.66 -22.47
C SER A 742 -24.02 2.23 -23.65
N ASP A 743 -24.10 3.57 -23.75
CA ASP A 743 -24.81 4.25 -24.82
C ASP A 743 -24.20 3.91 -26.20
N THR A 744 -22.88 3.75 -26.28
CA THR A 744 -22.19 3.35 -27.52
C THR A 744 -22.55 1.92 -27.92
N MET A 745 -22.53 0.99 -26.97
CA MET A 745 -22.87 -0.43 -27.20
C MET A 745 -24.33 -0.62 -27.63
N GLU A 746 -25.25 0.12 -26.99
CA GLU A 746 -26.68 0.09 -27.35
C GLU A 746 -26.90 0.59 -28.79
N ASN A 747 -26.26 1.70 -29.19
CA ASN A 747 -26.37 2.23 -30.54
C ASN A 747 -25.81 1.27 -31.61
N GLU A 748 -24.65 0.65 -31.36
CA GLU A 748 -24.06 -0.34 -32.28
C GLU A 748 -24.94 -1.60 -32.40
N GLY A 749 -25.58 -2.03 -31.30
CA GLY A 749 -26.54 -3.13 -31.27
C GLY A 749 -27.80 -2.85 -32.11
N GLU A 750 -28.34 -1.63 -32.03
CA GLU A 750 -29.49 -1.22 -32.83
C GLU A 750 -29.15 -1.11 -34.34
N GLU A 751 -28.01 -0.57 -34.68
CA GLU A 751 -27.56 -0.51 -36.09
C GLU A 751 -27.36 -1.91 -36.69
N THR A 752 -26.79 -2.82 -35.93
CA THR A 752 -26.58 -4.20 -36.37
C THR A 752 -27.90 -4.94 -36.54
N SER A 753 -28.90 -4.70 -35.67
CA SER A 753 -30.23 -5.27 -35.78
C SER A 753 -31.04 -4.68 -36.95
N ARG A 754 -30.92 -3.40 -37.24
CA ARG A 754 -31.55 -2.73 -38.41
C ARG A 754 -30.96 -3.25 -39.73
N ASN A 755 -29.65 -3.51 -39.77
CA ASN A 755 -28.97 -4.05 -40.93
C ASN A 755 -29.32 -5.52 -41.21
N LYS A 756 -29.58 -6.33 -40.19
CA LYS A 756 -30.06 -7.72 -40.32
C LYS A 756 -31.50 -7.78 -40.86
N ASN A 757 -32.40 -6.96 -40.30
CA ASN A 757 -33.79 -6.91 -40.72
C ASN A 757 -33.95 -6.26 -42.14
N GLY A 758 -32.99 -5.42 -42.54
CA GLY A 758 -32.97 -4.85 -43.92
C GLY A 758 -32.50 -5.83 -44.98
N ASN A 759 -31.75 -6.87 -44.63
CA ASN A 759 -31.28 -7.92 -45.56
C ASN A 759 -32.27 -9.10 -45.68
N GLU A 760 -33.17 -9.34 -44.72
CA GLU A 760 -34.22 -10.36 -44.84
C GLU A 760 -35.43 -9.92 -45.66
N ASN A 761 -35.53 -8.61 -45.98
CA ASN A 761 -36.57 -8.01 -46.80
C ASN A 761 -36.12 -7.72 -48.26
N ARG A 762 -34.98 -8.19 -48.66
CA ARG A 762 -34.48 -8.19 -50.06
C ARG A 762 -34.32 -9.66 -50.51
#